data_7bf275d25d08bb91f283a1e80be43f24
#
_entry.id   7bf275d25d08bb91f283a1e80be43f24
#
_cell.length_a   1.000
_cell.length_b   1.000
_cell.length_c   1.000
_cell.angle_alpha   90.00
_cell.angle_beta   90.00
_cell.angle_gamma   90.00
#
_symmetry.space_group_name_H-M   'P 1'
#
loop_
_entity.id
_entity.type
_entity.pdbx_description
1 polymer ?
#
loop_
_entity_poly.entity_id
_entity_poly.type
_entity_poly.pdbx_seq_one_letter_code
_entity_poly.pdbx_strand_id
1 'polypeptide(L)'
;MIKPQKYYLTLVNAWLIFAGMGQVFAADKPQASWSSESLTFEKDIRPILRAHCLDCHGGVEGAKGKLDLRLVRTITGGGKNGPALKPGQADESLIVARIEDGEMPPKGEGFTPEELKKLKAWINAGAKTARPEPAVESLGKTLGLTAEERSYWAFQPIQKTAIPKSSPADRARTDIDRLLLAQLRPLGLKFQPDADKTTLVRRVYLDLTGLPPEPEAVARFLADQRADAYERLVDSLLASPQYGERWARHWMDTAGYADSDGGSSADTDRPHAWRYRDWLIRAFNDDKPLDRFLLEQMAGDELVPRPWNNLTAAQADLLTATGFLRMPADATASDYSETARNQVITDTLKVVTTTTLGLSVACAQCHDHRYDPISHVDYYRLKAIFEPALHWQGFRQPGARQVSLYTDRDRSASARIEEEVKPLVEKRNKYQDEQMKLALTKELEKYQPPLRDELRKAAETEPGKRTDAMKKLLDMYPSVKISPGVLYQYLPAAAEELKKKDAEIAAVRAKKPTENFLAVFDEPTGKPLPATHRLHRGDYRQPLEAIEPGVPEVLQPAGAEALLKPAANGSQSSGRRTAFARWLFADDNPITARVLANRVWMHHFGRGLVATAGEFGRLGEPPTNPELLDFLATELKKDGWRLKKLHRLIVTSTAYRQSSSRSGDRLSSDPDADGRLLSRYPVHRLEAETLRDRALAASGHLEPKMYGPAVEVAADDTGQVTVAGNSGRRSIYVKQKRSQPVSLMVAFDAPVMETNCERRTSATVATQSLMLLNGQFLIDEAGRLAARASEANAKPILTSPEVVAKVAKQGATVANEPGDLARRVATIWERAYSRAPSEAELAMSLGFVRDHLKSGEPVAPGLKADQPAHRVLTALGHLGQALLASNEFLYID
;
A
#
# COMPACT_ATOMS: atom_id res chain seq x y z
N MET A 1 -7.83 -51.60 -16.00
CA MET A 1 -7.65 -52.26 -14.69
C MET A 1 -6.16 -52.43 -14.39
N ILE A 2 -5.57 -51.50 -13.67
CA ILE A 2 -4.28 -51.64 -13.02
C ILE A 2 -4.40 -50.89 -11.69
N LYS A 3 -4.19 -51.62 -10.59
CA LYS A 3 -4.35 -51.20 -9.20
C LYS A 3 -3.28 -50.18 -8.79
N PRO A 4 -3.61 -49.14 -8.03
CA PRO A 4 -2.60 -48.32 -7.35
C PRO A 4 -2.37 -48.86 -5.93
N GLN A 5 -1.23 -49.45 -5.67
CA GLN A 5 -0.77 -49.76 -4.33
C GLN A 5 0.76 -49.65 -4.29
N LYS A 6 1.27 -48.58 -3.64
CA LYS A 6 2.60 -48.43 -3.04
C LYS A 6 3.14 -46.99 -3.17
N TYR A 7 2.54 -46.07 -2.44
CA TYR A 7 3.19 -44.73 -2.16
C TYR A 7 2.70 -44.13 -0.84
N TYR A 8 2.25 -44.93 0.13
CA TYR A 8 1.77 -44.38 1.43
C TYR A 8 2.71 -44.58 2.62
N LEU A 9 3.93 -45.12 2.40
CA LEU A 9 4.83 -45.41 3.53
C LEU A 9 6.07 -44.51 3.63
N THR A 10 6.25 -43.54 2.74
CA THR A 10 7.42 -42.62 2.77
C THR A 10 7.11 -41.21 3.28
N LEU A 11 5.85 -40.86 3.49
CA LEU A 11 5.44 -39.53 4.02
C LEU A 11 5.26 -39.49 5.54
N VAL A 12 5.25 -40.59 6.24
CA VAL A 12 5.09 -40.61 7.71
C VAL A 12 6.43 -40.43 8.44
N ASN A 13 7.55 -40.76 7.82
CA ASN A 13 8.88 -40.55 8.44
C ASN A 13 9.47 -39.15 8.25
N ALA A 14 8.91 -38.33 7.37
CA ALA A 14 9.31 -36.91 7.21
C ALA A 14 8.67 -35.99 8.25
N TRP A 15 7.57 -36.39 8.88
CA TRP A 15 6.87 -35.60 9.88
C TRP A 15 7.45 -35.68 11.30
N LEU A 16 8.23 -36.70 11.58
CA LEU A 16 8.87 -36.89 12.89
C LEU A 16 10.26 -36.24 13.03
N ILE A 17 10.85 -35.77 11.94
CA ILE A 17 12.14 -35.03 11.96
C ILE A 17 11.92 -33.51 12.08
N PHE A 18 10.72 -32.98 11.77
CA PHE A 18 10.41 -31.56 11.89
C PHE A 18 9.79 -31.15 13.26
N ALA A 19 9.49 -32.09 14.12
CA ALA A 19 8.95 -31.80 15.48
C ALA A 19 10.03 -31.47 16.53
N GLY A 20 11.31 -31.45 16.13
CA GLY A 20 12.45 -31.26 17.04
C GLY A 20 13.18 -29.91 16.92
N MET A 21 12.82 -29.03 16.00
CA MET A 21 13.52 -27.74 15.79
C MET A 21 12.58 -26.52 15.77
N GLY A 22 11.62 -26.48 16.68
CA GLY A 22 10.70 -25.37 16.86
C GLY A 22 10.82 -24.68 18.22
N GLN A 23 12.02 -24.60 18.81
CA GLN A 23 12.30 -23.59 19.81
C GLN A 23 12.86 -22.36 19.10
N VAL A 24 11.98 -21.52 18.57
CA VAL A 24 12.28 -20.12 18.32
C VAL A 24 12.62 -19.52 19.67
N PHE A 25 13.91 -19.20 19.89
CA PHE A 25 14.34 -18.35 20.96
C PHE A 25 13.53 -17.04 20.87
N ALA A 26 12.50 -16.90 21.68
CA ALA A 26 11.96 -15.60 22.03
C ALA A 26 13.14 -14.85 22.65
N ALA A 27 13.69 -13.88 21.97
CA ALA A 27 14.68 -12.98 22.54
C ALA A 27 14.05 -12.37 23.78
N ASP A 28 14.60 -12.66 24.95
CA ASP A 28 14.24 -12.01 26.19
C ASP A 28 14.29 -10.50 25.98
N LYS A 29 13.12 -9.85 25.98
CA LYS A 29 13.07 -8.40 26.09
C LYS A 29 13.83 -8.02 27.34
N PRO A 30 14.71 -7.01 27.31
CA PRO A 30 15.40 -6.58 28.50
C PRO A 30 14.35 -6.32 29.59
N GLN A 31 14.40 -7.07 30.66
CA GLN A 31 13.51 -6.89 31.82
C GLN A 31 13.76 -5.49 32.38
N ALA A 32 12.80 -4.59 32.15
CA ALA A 32 12.83 -3.30 32.81
C ALA A 32 12.78 -3.54 34.32
N SER A 33 13.88 -3.25 35.01
CA SER A 33 13.96 -3.39 36.47
C SER A 33 13.12 -2.26 37.12
N TRP A 34 11.92 -2.59 37.56
CA TRP A 34 11.10 -1.69 38.36
C TRP A 34 11.16 -2.10 39.85
N SER A 35 11.23 -1.12 40.75
CA SER A 35 11.11 -1.35 42.18
C SER A 35 9.65 -1.25 42.60
N SER A 36 9.16 -2.14 43.41
CA SER A 36 7.78 -2.13 43.93
C SER A 36 7.39 -0.82 44.62
N GLU A 37 8.34 -0.12 45.20
CA GLU A 37 8.11 1.16 45.91
C GLU A 37 7.83 2.35 44.97
N SER A 38 8.20 2.27 43.69
CA SER A 38 8.04 3.32 42.70
C SER A 38 6.77 3.18 41.85
N LEU A 39 6.00 2.11 41.99
CA LEU A 39 4.79 1.87 41.20
C LEU A 39 3.65 2.77 41.62
N THR A 40 2.99 3.40 40.60
CA THR A 40 1.79 4.23 40.82
C THR A 40 0.66 3.79 39.91
N PHE A 41 -0.58 4.05 40.36
CA PHE A 41 -1.79 3.70 39.64
C PHE A 41 -1.78 4.26 38.21
N GLU A 42 -1.60 5.56 38.07
CA GLU A 42 -1.76 6.28 36.80
C GLU A 42 -0.71 5.86 35.76
N LYS A 43 0.54 5.66 36.19
CA LYS A 43 1.67 5.33 35.31
C LYS A 43 1.71 3.84 34.98
N ASP A 44 1.51 2.99 35.97
CA ASP A 44 1.90 1.59 35.90
C ASP A 44 0.73 0.62 35.82
N ILE A 45 -0.39 0.93 36.48
CA ILE A 45 -1.53 0.01 36.65
C ILE A 45 -2.70 0.39 35.75
N ARG A 46 -3.02 1.69 35.64
CA ARG A 46 -4.12 2.14 34.76
C ARG A 46 -3.96 1.69 33.32
N PRO A 47 -2.77 1.69 32.69
CA PRO A 47 -2.59 1.15 31.35
C PRO A 47 -2.95 -0.34 31.25
N ILE A 48 -2.61 -1.14 32.26
CA ILE A 48 -2.95 -2.57 32.32
C ILE A 48 -4.49 -2.73 32.46
N LEU A 49 -5.11 -2.00 33.37
CA LEU A 49 -6.57 -2.04 33.56
C LEU A 49 -7.30 -1.53 32.32
N ARG A 50 -6.75 -0.53 31.59
CA ARG A 50 -7.31 -0.06 30.33
C ARG A 50 -7.31 -1.19 29.30
N ALA A 51 -6.22 -1.94 29.21
CA ALA A 51 -6.09 -3.02 28.25
C ALA A 51 -7.06 -4.19 28.50
N HIS A 52 -7.39 -4.50 29.75
CA HIS A 52 -8.09 -5.73 30.10
C HIS A 52 -9.46 -5.56 30.79
N CYS A 53 -9.74 -4.40 31.40
CA CYS A 53 -10.84 -4.25 32.33
C CYS A 53 -11.79 -3.08 32.06
N LEU A 54 -11.27 -1.92 31.60
CA LEU A 54 -12.03 -0.66 31.63
C LEU A 54 -13.16 -0.62 30.59
N ASP A 55 -13.15 -1.46 29.56
CA ASP A 55 -14.28 -1.61 28.63
C ASP A 55 -15.58 -2.02 29.34
N CYS A 56 -15.45 -2.82 30.40
CA CYS A 56 -16.59 -3.29 31.16
C CYS A 56 -16.73 -2.56 32.52
N HIS A 57 -15.63 -2.04 33.06
CA HIS A 57 -15.54 -1.45 34.39
C HIS A 57 -15.08 0.03 34.38
N GLY A 58 -15.19 0.73 33.20
CA GLY A 58 -14.76 2.12 33.01
C GLY A 58 -15.85 3.18 33.04
N GLY A 59 -17.10 2.84 33.30
CA GLY A 59 -18.12 3.83 33.66
C GLY A 59 -18.96 4.44 32.55
N VAL A 60 -18.81 4.09 31.27
CA VAL A 60 -19.52 4.78 30.17
C VAL A 60 -21.03 4.46 30.12
N GLU A 61 -21.46 3.25 30.53
CA GLU A 61 -22.86 2.80 30.51
C GLU A 61 -23.27 2.10 31.80
N GLY A 62 -22.61 2.45 32.90
CA GLY A 62 -22.77 1.74 34.18
C GLY A 62 -21.81 0.55 34.30
N ALA A 63 -20.81 0.69 35.14
CA ALA A 63 -19.79 -0.32 35.35
C ALA A 63 -20.41 -1.67 35.69
N LYS A 64 -20.07 -2.75 34.97
CA LYS A 64 -20.55 -4.09 35.20
C LYS A 64 -20.26 -4.49 36.66
N GLY A 65 -21.23 -5.12 37.29
CA GLY A 65 -21.13 -5.44 38.70
C GLY A 65 -21.09 -4.21 39.65
N LYS A 66 -21.41 -3.01 39.15
CA LYS A 66 -21.25 -1.71 39.84
C LYS A 66 -19.79 -1.41 40.28
N LEU A 67 -18.81 -2.04 39.62
CA LEU A 67 -17.39 -1.87 39.94
C LEU A 67 -16.78 -0.91 38.94
N ASP A 68 -16.32 0.25 39.39
CA ASP A 68 -15.61 1.25 38.59
C ASP A 68 -14.10 1.19 38.89
N LEU A 69 -13.30 0.80 37.89
CA LEU A 69 -11.84 0.64 37.98
C LEU A 69 -11.05 1.89 37.56
N ARG A 70 -11.68 3.04 37.35
CA ARG A 70 -11.00 4.27 36.90
C ARG A 70 -10.20 4.99 37.99
N LEU A 71 -10.51 4.77 39.25
CA LEU A 71 -9.85 5.37 40.42
C LEU A 71 -9.56 4.31 41.49
N VAL A 72 -8.45 4.46 42.21
CA VAL A 72 -8.08 3.53 43.30
C VAL A 72 -9.15 3.50 44.38
N ARG A 73 -9.72 4.66 44.77
CA ARG A 73 -10.77 4.74 45.77
C ARG A 73 -12.07 4.02 45.34
N THR A 74 -12.42 4.03 44.02
CA THR A 74 -13.60 3.32 43.56
C THR A 74 -13.33 1.82 43.50
N ILE A 75 -12.11 1.38 43.18
CA ILE A 75 -11.68 -0.01 43.26
C ILE A 75 -11.71 -0.52 44.70
N THR A 76 -11.20 0.30 45.64
CA THR A 76 -11.19 -0.03 47.05
C THR A 76 -12.61 -0.02 47.66
N GLY A 77 -13.47 0.91 47.20
CA GLY A 77 -14.91 0.90 47.58
C GLY A 77 -15.65 -0.30 47.01
N GLY A 78 -15.23 -0.77 45.85
CA GLY A 78 -15.70 -2.04 45.23
C GLY A 78 -17.04 -1.92 44.52
N GLY A 79 -17.62 -3.09 44.20
CA GLY A 79 -18.87 -3.25 43.46
C GLY A 79 -19.88 -4.12 44.23
N LYS A 80 -20.73 -4.84 43.47
CA LYS A 80 -21.76 -5.75 44.07
C LYS A 80 -21.18 -6.79 45.02
N ASN A 81 -19.94 -7.21 44.82
CA ASN A 81 -19.27 -8.26 45.59
C ASN A 81 -18.34 -7.73 46.67
N GLY A 82 -18.44 -6.42 47.00
CA GLY A 82 -17.59 -5.76 48.00
C GLY A 82 -16.31 -5.15 47.38
N PRO A 83 -15.34 -4.77 48.23
CA PRO A 83 -14.06 -4.20 47.82
C PRO A 83 -13.33 -5.11 46.85
N ALA A 84 -12.92 -4.54 45.70
CA ALA A 84 -12.16 -5.28 44.68
C ALA A 84 -10.65 -5.30 44.97
N LEU A 85 -10.19 -4.35 45.80
CA LEU A 85 -8.78 -4.14 46.12
C LEU A 85 -8.64 -3.89 47.66
N LYS A 86 -7.67 -4.54 48.26
CA LYS A 86 -7.23 -4.30 49.64
C LYS A 86 -5.79 -3.80 49.62
N PRO A 87 -5.52 -2.47 49.84
CA PRO A 87 -4.16 -1.97 49.82
C PRO A 87 -3.26 -2.72 50.84
N GLY A 88 -2.07 -3.13 50.38
CA GLY A 88 -1.13 -3.90 51.17
C GLY A 88 -1.36 -5.42 51.16
N GLN A 89 -2.45 -5.92 50.56
CA GLN A 89 -2.87 -7.31 50.61
C GLN A 89 -3.32 -7.83 49.21
N ALA A 90 -2.35 -8.06 48.34
CA ALA A 90 -2.65 -8.47 46.95
C ALA A 90 -3.40 -9.80 46.89
N ASP A 91 -2.99 -10.82 47.68
CA ASP A 91 -3.60 -12.14 47.64
C ASP A 91 -5.01 -12.21 48.31
N GLU A 92 -5.38 -11.18 49.05
CA GLU A 92 -6.73 -11.02 49.59
C GLU A 92 -7.60 -10.07 48.75
N SER A 93 -7.05 -9.53 47.67
CA SER A 93 -7.76 -8.62 46.77
C SER A 93 -8.58 -9.40 45.75
N LEU A 94 -9.91 -9.15 45.74
CA LEU A 94 -10.84 -9.85 44.85
C LEU A 94 -10.48 -9.72 43.37
N ILE A 95 -9.89 -8.59 42.96
CA ILE A 95 -9.43 -8.37 41.58
C ILE A 95 -8.33 -9.37 41.19
N VAL A 96 -7.39 -9.66 42.07
CA VAL A 96 -6.32 -10.62 41.85
C VAL A 96 -6.88 -12.04 41.76
N ALA A 97 -7.71 -12.44 42.74
CA ALA A 97 -8.34 -13.76 42.74
C ALA A 97 -9.10 -14.04 41.44
N ARG A 98 -9.93 -13.11 40.96
CA ARG A 98 -10.69 -13.26 39.74
C ARG A 98 -9.82 -13.36 38.48
N ILE A 99 -8.64 -12.73 38.44
CA ILE A 99 -7.68 -12.83 37.36
C ILE A 99 -6.97 -14.19 37.39
N GLU A 100 -6.53 -14.64 38.57
CA GLU A 100 -5.84 -15.93 38.75
C GLU A 100 -6.76 -17.13 38.50
N ASP A 101 -8.03 -17.04 38.88
CA ASP A 101 -9.04 -18.05 38.59
C ASP A 101 -9.50 -18.07 37.12
N GLY A 102 -9.01 -17.12 36.29
CA GLY A 102 -9.37 -17.00 34.86
C GLY A 102 -10.80 -16.50 34.62
N GLU A 103 -11.49 -16.00 35.67
CA GLU A 103 -12.84 -15.45 35.55
C GLU A 103 -12.84 -14.04 34.90
N MET A 104 -11.73 -13.31 35.02
CA MET A 104 -11.54 -11.96 34.46
C MET A 104 -10.19 -11.84 33.77
N PRO A 105 -10.18 -11.28 32.56
CA PRO A 105 -11.32 -10.88 31.71
C PRO A 105 -12.08 -12.11 31.16
N PRO A 106 -13.42 -12.04 31.00
CA PRO A 106 -14.22 -13.21 30.56
C PRO A 106 -14.03 -13.58 29.10
N LYS A 107 -13.39 -12.74 28.32
CA LYS A 107 -13.06 -12.92 26.89
C LYS A 107 -11.80 -12.14 26.55
N GLY A 108 -11.02 -12.65 25.56
CA GLY A 108 -9.78 -12.04 25.09
C GLY A 108 -8.54 -12.62 25.75
N GLU A 109 -7.38 -12.03 25.42
CA GLU A 109 -6.12 -12.38 26.08
C GLU A 109 -6.16 -11.91 27.54
N GLY A 110 -5.84 -12.81 28.44
CA GLY A 110 -5.73 -12.53 29.88
C GLY A 110 -4.50 -11.67 30.20
N PHE A 111 -4.29 -11.42 31.48
CA PHE A 111 -3.08 -10.76 31.97
C PHE A 111 -1.86 -11.60 31.64
N THR A 112 -0.78 -10.96 31.17
CA THR A 112 0.52 -11.62 31.13
C THR A 112 1.05 -11.85 32.54
N PRO A 113 1.92 -12.86 32.75
CA PRO A 113 2.54 -13.08 34.06
C PRO A 113 3.22 -11.85 34.66
N GLU A 114 3.85 -11.02 33.80
CA GLU A 114 4.51 -9.77 34.21
C GLU A 114 3.50 -8.69 34.60
N GLU A 115 2.38 -8.55 33.92
CA GLU A 115 1.31 -7.60 34.28
C GLU A 115 0.68 -7.97 35.60
N LEU A 116 0.39 -9.25 35.82
CA LEU A 116 -0.16 -9.73 37.09
C LEU A 116 0.84 -9.54 38.25
N LYS A 117 2.11 -9.84 38.04
CA LYS A 117 3.20 -9.59 39.00
C LYS A 117 3.30 -8.10 39.34
N LYS A 118 3.17 -7.23 38.38
CA LYS A 118 3.19 -5.77 38.58
C LYS A 118 1.98 -5.28 39.34
N LEU A 119 0.79 -5.78 39.04
CA LEU A 119 -0.44 -5.48 39.75
C LEU A 119 -0.32 -5.90 41.22
N LYS A 120 0.12 -7.15 41.50
CA LYS A 120 0.32 -7.65 42.89
C LYS A 120 1.36 -6.80 43.62
N ALA A 121 2.48 -6.49 43.01
CA ALA A 121 3.53 -5.67 43.61
C ALA A 121 3.03 -4.27 44.00
N TRP A 122 2.24 -3.61 43.11
CA TRP A 122 1.65 -2.33 43.39
C TRP A 122 0.62 -2.38 44.53
N ILE A 123 -0.24 -3.39 44.58
CA ILE A 123 -1.20 -3.59 45.66
C ILE A 123 -0.46 -3.75 46.98
N ASN A 124 0.57 -4.61 47.02
CA ASN A 124 1.38 -4.86 48.22
C ASN A 124 2.14 -3.63 48.71
N ALA A 125 2.51 -2.72 47.77
CA ALA A 125 3.11 -1.43 48.10
C ALA A 125 2.10 -0.37 48.59
N GLY A 126 0.84 -0.76 48.83
CA GLY A 126 -0.20 0.11 49.38
C GLY A 126 -1.09 0.78 48.31
N ALA A 127 -1.08 0.30 47.06
CA ALA A 127 -1.92 0.81 45.99
C ALA A 127 -1.79 2.34 45.77
N LYS A 128 -0.55 2.83 45.66
CA LYS A 128 -0.22 4.25 45.62
C LYS A 128 -0.71 4.92 44.32
N THR A 129 -1.15 6.18 44.43
CA THR A 129 -1.42 7.07 43.31
C THR A 129 -0.29 8.05 43.10
N ALA A 130 -0.05 8.55 41.88
CA ALA A 130 0.97 9.53 41.56
C ALA A 130 0.58 10.95 42.08
N ARG A 131 -0.72 11.18 42.29
CA ARG A 131 -1.30 12.45 42.74
C ARG A 131 -2.66 12.22 43.43
N PRO A 132 -3.23 13.21 44.14
CA PRO A 132 -4.59 13.13 44.64
C PRO A 132 -5.59 12.83 43.52
N GLU A 133 -6.50 11.90 43.76
CA GLU A 133 -7.50 11.52 42.79
C GLU A 133 -8.58 12.60 42.62
N PRO A 134 -9.03 12.88 41.36
CA PRO A 134 -10.11 13.83 41.07
C PRO A 134 -11.46 13.31 41.62
N ALA A 135 -12.45 14.20 41.81
CA ALA A 135 -13.82 13.79 42.13
C ALA A 135 -14.39 12.85 41.05
N VAL A 136 -15.19 11.84 41.45
CA VAL A 136 -15.77 10.88 40.50
C VAL A 136 -16.63 11.56 39.46
N GLU A 137 -17.36 12.59 39.87
CA GLU A 137 -18.26 13.39 39.06
C GLU A 137 -17.50 14.14 37.93
N SER A 138 -16.22 14.46 38.18
CA SER A 138 -15.37 15.16 37.17
C SER A 138 -14.83 14.24 36.08
N LEU A 139 -14.90 12.92 36.20
CA LEU A 139 -14.44 11.99 35.18
C LEU A 139 -15.36 11.91 33.96
N GLY A 140 -16.60 12.40 34.08
CA GLY A 140 -17.58 12.29 33.00
C GLY A 140 -17.88 10.85 32.58
N LYS A 141 -18.39 10.71 31.36
CA LYS A 141 -18.74 9.38 30.76
C LYS A 141 -17.57 8.73 30.02
N THR A 142 -16.42 9.38 29.88
CA THR A 142 -15.22 8.84 29.22
C THR A 142 -14.19 8.36 30.23
N LEU A 143 -13.18 7.63 29.78
CA LEU A 143 -12.06 7.23 30.65
C LEU A 143 -11.24 8.42 31.15
N GLY A 144 -11.42 9.60 30.54
CA GLY A 144 -10.61 10.80 30.79
C GLY A 144 -9.16 10.63 30.33
N LEU A 145 -8.47 11.72 30.11
CA LEU A 145 -7.07 11.78 29.73
C LEU A 145 -6.21 12.16 30.91
N THR A 146 -5.28 11.32 31.34
CA THR A 146 -4.35 11.59 32.45
C THR A 146 -3.09 12.32 31.97
N ALA A 147 -2.38 12.98 32.91
CA ALA A 147 -1.11 13.62 32.59
C ALA A 147 -0.04 12.59 32.17
N GLU A 148 -0.06 11.39 32.74
CA GLU A 148 0.85 10.29 32.39
C GLU A 148 0.57 9.74 30.98
N GLU A 149 -0.70 9.63 30.61
CA GLU A 149 -1.09 9.25 29.24
C GLU A 149 -0.66 10.31 28.25
N ARG A 150 -0.85 11.58 28.56
CA ARG A 150 -0.40 12.71 27.74
C ARG A 150 1.13 12.81 27.66
N SER A 151 1.86 12.34 28.68
CA SER A 151 3.34 12.35 28.71
C SER A 151 4.02 11.31 27.82
N TYR A 152 3.25 10.41 27.18
CA TYR A 152 3.83 9.43 26.27
C TYR A 152 4.57 10.12 25.12
N TRP A 153 5.73 9.59 24.76
CA TRP A 153 6.68 10.24 23.83
C TRP A 153 6.05 10.74 22.52
N ALA A 154 5.13 9.96 21.94
CA ALA A 154 4.52 10.30 20.66
C ALA A 154 3.58 11.52 20.73
N PHE A 155 3.04 11.81 21.91
CA PHE A 155 2.11 12.93 22.15
C PHE A 155 2.78 14.18 22.69
N GLN A 156 4.12 14.11 22.90
CA GLN A 156 4.90 15.25 23.35
C GLN A 156 5.33 16.13 22.17
N PRO A 157 5.39 17.46 22.34
CA PRO A 157 5.92 18.35 21.32
C PRO A 157 7.29 17.88 20.81
N ILE A 158 7.56 18.09 19.51
CA ILE A 158 8.85 17.79 18.91
C ILE A 158 9.92 18.67 19.59
N GLN A 159 10.98 18.02 20.09
CA GLN A 159 12.03 18.69 20.81
C GLN A 159 13.14 19.13 19.86
N LYS A 160 13.68 20.32 20.08
CA LYS A 160 14.89 20.76 19.37
C LYS A 160 16.08 19.91 19.84
N THR A 161 16.61 19.10 18.93
CA THR A 161 17.70 18.18 19.23
C THR A 161 19.04 18.90 19.33
N ALA A 162 19.77 18.66 20.41
CA ALA A 162 21.14 19.12 20.55
C ALA A 162 22.07 18.19 19.77
N ILE A 163 22.83 18.73 18.83
CA ILE A 163 23.75 17.93 17.99
C ILE A 163 25.04 17.63 18.74
N PRO A 164 25.38 16.36 18.98
CA PRO A 164 26.61 15.97 19.68
C PRO A 164 27.85 16.36 18.87
N LYS A 165 28.95 16.67 19.58
CA LYS A 165 30.23 16.90 18.94
C LYS A 165 30.82 15.60 18.40
N SER A 166 31.49 15.68 17.24
CA SER A 166 32.23 14.57 16.63
C SER A 166 33.66 14.99 16.32
N SER A 167 34.58 14.00 16.31
CA SER A 167 35.96 14.20 15.86
C SER A 167 36.08 13.85 14.36
N PRO A 168 37.13 14.28 13.65
CA PRO A 168 37.40 13.85 12.29
C PRO A 168 37.50 12.31 12.14
N ALA A 169 37.99 11.61 13.18
CA ALA A 169 38.08 10.15 13.18
C ALA A 169 36.72 9.44 13.15
N ASP A 170 35.64 10.11 13.57
CA ASP A 170 34.29 9.57 13.57
C ASP A 170 33.66 9.53 12.16
N ARG A 171 34.26 10.24 11.21
CA ARG A 171 33.76 10.30 9.81
C ARG A 171 32.33 10.81 9.66
N ALA A 172 31.83 11.56 10.64
CA ALA A 172 30.46 12.12 10.57
C ALA A 172 30.39 13.19 9.47
N ARG A 173 29.53 12.96 8.46
CA ARG A 173 29.28 13.90 7.34
C ARG A 173 28.12 14.81 7.62
N THR A 174 27.10 14.28 8.28
CA THR A 174 25.85 14.96 8.59
C THR A 174 25.53 14.92 10.08
N ASP A 175 24.55 15.69 10.52
CA ASP A 175 24.08 15.66 11.91
C ASP A 175 23.40 14.32 12.25
N ILE A 176 22.85 13.62 11.25
CA ILE A 176 22.39 12.23 11.40
C ILE A 176 23.50 11.34 11.97
N ASP A 177 24.68 11.44 11.39
CA ASP A 177 25.83 10.61 11.81
C ASP A 177 26.24 10.90 13.26
N ARG A 178 26.20 12.17 13.67
CA ARG A 178 26.53 12.58 15.04
C ARG A 178 25.56 12.01 16.06
N LEU A 179 24.27 12.02 15.74
CA LEU A 179 23.22 11.46 16.58
C LEU A 179 23.32 9.94 16.70
N LEU A 180 23.58 9.24 15.59
CA LEU A 180 23.81 7.79 15.61
C LEU A 180 25.07 7.42 16.38
N LEU A 181 26.18 8.14 16.20
CA LEU A 181 27.42 7.91 16.93
C LEU A 181 27.26 8.07 18.45
N ALA A 182 26.37 8.97 18.89
CA ALA A 182 26.08 9.12 20.32
C ALA A 182 25.54 7.82 20.95
N GLN A 183 24.80 7.01 20.17
CA GLN A 183 24.33 5.69 20.62
C GLN A 183 25.35 4.56 20.40
N LEU A 184 26.16 4.63 19.33
CA LEU A 184 27.14 3.60 18.99
C LEU A 184 28.35 3.58 19.97
N ARG A 185 28.84 4.76 20.37
CA ARG A 185 30.04 4.91 21.19
C ARG A 185 29.96 4.20 22.55
N PRO A 186 28.89 4.31 23.35
CA PRO A 186 28.77 3.60 24.62
C PRO A 186 28.86 2.08 24.47
N LEU A 187 28.53 1.54 23.28
CA LEU A 187 28.59 0.12 22.95
C LEU A 187 29.91 -0.29 22.31
N GLY A 188 30.89 0.63 22.21
CA GLY A 188 32.17 0.39 21.54
C GLY A 188 32.05 0.21 20.02
N LEU A 189 30.91 0.63 19.44
CA LEU A 189 30.64 0.53 18.01
C LEU A 189 31.05 1.82 17.27
N LYS A 190 31.30 1.67 15.97
CA LYS A 190 31.62 2.77 15.05
C LYS A 190 31.07 2.43 13.66
N PHE A 191 30.98 3.42 12.78
CA PHE A 191 30.64 3.20 11.37
C PHE A 191 31.72 2.35 10.66
N GLN A 192 31.25 1.48 9.75
CA GLN A 192 32.13 0.77 8.83
C GLN A 192 32.76 1.76 7.83
N PRO A 193 33.86 1.40 7.16
CA PRO A 193 34.36 2.15 6.01
C PRO A 193 33.25 2.38 4.97
N ASP A 194 33.45 3.38 4.11
CA ASP A 194 32.52 3.57 2.99
C ASP A 194 32.47 2.29 2.14
N ALA A 195 31.29 2.00 1.59
CA ALA A 195 31.18 1.04 0.51
C ALA A 195 31.98 1.55 -0.70
N ASP A 196 32.41 0.64 -1.57
CA ASP A 196 33.08 1.01 -2.80
C ASP A 196 32.15 1.83 -3.72
N LYS A 197 32.74 2.55 -4.66
CA LYS A 197 31.99 3.42 -5.58
C LYS A 197 30.91 2.66 -6.39
N THR A 198 31.20 1.40 -6.76
CA THR A 198 30.26 0.57 -7.55
C THR A 198 29.04 0.18 -6.72
N THR A 199 29.26 -0.23 -5.48
CA THR A 199 28.17 -0.50 -4.52
C THR A 199 27.34 0.77 -4.26
N LEU A 200 27.99 1.92 -4.04
CA LEU A 200 27.27 3.16 -3.77
C LEU A 200 26.41 3.64 -4.94
N VAL A 201 26.92 3.57 -6.18
CA VAL A 201 26.11 3.98 -7.34
C VAL A 201 24.92 3.06 -7.55
N ARG A 202 25.07 1.73 -7.39
CA ARG A 202 23.98 0.78 -7.47
C ARG A 202 22.93 1.04 -6.40
N ARG A 203 23.36 1.20 -5.14
CA ARG A 203 22.51 1.47 -3.98
C ARG A 203 21.65 2.70 -4.22
N VAL A 204 22.25 3.83 -4.53
CA VAL A 204 21.51 5.10 -4.63
C VAL A 204 20.59 5.17 -5.86
N TYR A 205 20.93 4.50 -6.97
CA TYR A 205 20.04 4.37 -8.14
C TYR A 205 18.79 3.56 -7.79
N LEU A 206 18.96 2.36 -7.23
CA LEU A 206 17.85 1.47 -6.87
C LEU A 206 16.96 2.10 -5.80
N ASP A 207 17.54 2.81 -4.84
CA ASP A 207 16.81 3.46 -3.76
C ASP A 207 16.00 4.67 -4.25
N LEU A 208 16.64 5.62 -4.94
CA LEU A 208 15.98 6.85 -5.36
C LEU A 208 15.10 6.70 -6.60
N THR A 209 15.42 5.77 -7.49
CA THR A 209 14.69 5.63 -8.78
C THR A 209 14.00 4.28 -8.97
N GLY A 210 14.34 3.27 -8.16
CA GLY A 210 13.86 1.89 -8.33
C GLY A 210 14.40 1.19 -9.58
N LEU A 211 15.43 1.75 -10.22
CA LEU A 211 16.07 1.21 -11.43
C LEU A 211 17.57 1.04 -11.22
N PRO A 212 18.20 0.04 -11.83
CA PRO A 212 19.66 -0.08 -11.80
C PRO A 212 20.31 1.02 -12.65
N PRO A 213 21.54 1.43 -12.34
CA PRO A 213 22.30 2.28 -13.23
C PRO A 213 22.70 1.52 -14.50
N GLU A 214 22.63 2.15 -15.66
CA GLU A 214 23.23 1.62 -16.88
C GLU A 214 24.77 1.61 -16.75
N PRO A 215 25.49 0.65 -17.35
CA PRO A 215 26.96 0.55 -17.28
C PRO A 215 27.68 1.85 -17.61
N GLU A 216 27.16 2.62 -18.57
CA GLU A 216 27.69 3.92 -18.95
C GLU A 216 27.60 4.97 -17.83
N ALA A 217 26.55 4.93 -17.03
CA ALA A 217 26.38 5.81 -15.87
C ALA A 217 27.34 5.42 -14.75
N VAL A 218 27.54 4.12 -14.53
CA VAL A 218 28.56 3.61 -13.61
C VAL A 218 29.96 4.06 -14.03
N ALA A 219 30.32 3.85 -15.29
CA ALA A 219 31.62 4.25 -15.82
C ALA A 219 31.89 5.76 -15.65
N ARG A 220 30.89 6.60 -15.95
CA ARG A 220 31.00 8.06 -15.71
C ARG A 220 31.22 8.41 -14.25
N PHE A 221 30.51 7.76 -13.33
CA PHE A 221 30.67 8.01 -11.90
C PHE A 221 32.04 7.53 -11.37
N LEU A 222 32.51 6.36 -11.81
CA LEU A 222 33.83 5.84 -11.45
C LEU A 222 34.97 6.75 -11.94
N ALA A 223 34.82 7.33 -13.11
CA ALA A 223 35.79 8.26 -13.69
C ALA A 223 35.76 9.67 -13.05
N ASP A 224 34.69 10.02 -12.35
CA ASP A 224 34.57 11.34 -11.71
C ASP A 224 35.45 11.42 -10.44
N GLN A 225 36.48 12.28 -10.51
CA GLN A 225 37.44 12.49 -9.42
C GLN A 225 37.12 13.70 -8.53
N ARG A 226 36.00 14.38 -8.77
CA ARG A 226 35.59 15.52 -7.95
C ARG A 226 35.22 15.07 -6.54
N ALA A 227 35.56 15.90 -5.56
CA ALA A 227 35.24 15.59 -4.16
C ALA A 227 33.72 15.47 -3.89
N ASP A 228 32.90 16.19 -4.68
CA ASP A 228 31.44 16.22 -4.60
C ASP A 228 30.74 15.31 -5.64
N ALA A 229 31.47 14.36 -6.26
CA ALA A 229 30.96 13.49 -7.31
C ALA A 229 29.71 12.71 -6.88
N TYR A 230 29.68 12.20 -5.64
CA TYR A 230 28.55 11.46 -5.10
C TYR A 230 27.33 12.36 -4.86
N GLU A 231 27.52 13.52 -4.27
CA GLU A 231 26.47 14.52 -4.03
C GLU A 231 25.85 14.99 -5.34
N ARG A 232 26.64 15.21 -6.39
CA ARG A 232 26.14 15.52 -7.74
C ARG A 232 25.33 14.37 -8.35
N LEU A 233 25.77 13.13 -8.13
CA LEU A 233 25.00 11.96 -8.54
C LEU A 233 23.64 11.94 -7.86
N VAL A 234 23.60 12.11 -6.53
CA VAL A 234 22.36 12.20 -5.74
C VAL A 234 21.44 13.30 -6.28
N ASP A 235 21.98 14.51 -6.50
CA ASP A 235 21.19 15.64 -7.00
C ASP A 235 20.61 15.35 -8.39
N SER A 236 21.34 14.65 -9.26
CA SER A 236 20.87 14.24 -10.59
C SER A 236 19.75 13.20 -10.52
N LEU A 237 19.82 12.25 -9.56
CA LEU A 237 18.79 11.23 -9.38
C LEU A 237 17.51 11.82 -8.77
N LEU A 238 17.63 12.74 -7.82
CA LEU A 238 16.50 13.47 -7.25
C LEU A 238 15.80 14.37 -8.29
N ALA A 239 16.51 14.81 -9.33
CA ALA A 239 15.96 15.56 -10.44
C ALA A 239 15.37 14.66 -11.55
N SER A 240 15.61 13.35 -11.53
CA SER A 240 15.15 12.44 -12.57
C SER A 240 13.66 12.16 -12.47
N PRO A 241 12.92 11.97 -13.61
CA PRO A 241 11.51 11.61 -13.58
C PRO A 241 11.22 10.28 -12.87
N GLN A 242 12.18 9.36 -12.83
CA GLN A 242 12.08 8.06 -12.21
C GLN A 242 11.99 8.14 -10.67
N TYR A 243 12.48 9.23 -10.08
CA TYR A 243 12.30 9.52 -8.66
C TYR A 243 10.81 9.56 -8.28
N GLY A 244 10.00 10.28 -9.06
CA GLY A 244 8.56 10.35 -8.80
C GLY A 244 7.86 9.00 -8.95
N GLU A 245 8.27 8.15 -9.92
CA GLU A 245 7.73 6.79 -10.08
C GLU A 245 8.04 5.93 -8.85
N ARG A 246 9.26 5.98 -8.34
CA ARG A 246 9.70 5.23 -7.14
C ARG A 246 8.94 5.66 -5.89
N TRP A 247 8.93 6.96 -5.62
CA TRP A 247 8.37 7.49 -4.36
C TRP A 247 6.83 7.55 -4.37
N ALA A 248 6.21 7.69 -5.55
CA ALA A 248 4.78 7.49 -5.70
C ALA A 248 4.37 6.05 -5.36
N ARG A 249 5.18 5.03 -5.72
CA ARG A 249 4.87 3.63 -5.39
C ARG A 249 4.82 3.41 -3.88
N HIS A 250 5.75 4.00 -3.11
CA HIS A 250 5.71 3.94 -1.65
C HIS A 250 4.45 4.59 -1.08
N TRP A 251 4.06 5.74 -1.63
CA TRP A 251 2.82 6.40 -1.19
C TRP A 251 1.56 5.63 -1.56
N MET A 252 1.56 4.96 -2.71
CA MET A 252 0.44 4.11 -3.14
C MET A 252 0.16 2.98 -2.16
N ASP A 253 1.19 2.38 -1.55
CA ASP A 253 1.02 1.38 -0.50
C ASP A 253 0.28 1.95 0.71
N THR A 254 0.75 3.08 1.18
CA THR A 254 0.18 3.79 2.34
C THR A 254 -1.26 4.25 2.09
N ALA A 255 -1.56 4.67 0.86
CA ALA A 255 -2.91 5.07 0.45
C ALA A 255 -3.86 3.88 0.20
N GLY A 256 -3.33 2.66 0.09
CA GLY A 256 -4.12 1.48 -0.28
C GLY A 256 -4.55 1.46 -1.75
N TYR A 257 -3.70 1.98 -2.65
CA TYR A 257 -4.01 2.10 -4.07
C TYR A 257 -4.34 0.75 -4.70
N ALA A 258 -5.45 0.71 -5.41
CA ALA A 258 -5.79 -0.36 -6.35
C ALA A 258 -6.64 0.16 -7.51
N ASP A 259 -6.54 -0.52 -8.66
CA ASP A 259 -7.34 -0.26 -9.85
C ASP A 259 -8.68 -1.02 -9.82
N SER A 260 -9.05 -1.58 -8.65
CA SER A 260 -10.33 -2.26 -8.40
C SER A 260 -10.92 -1.89 -7.04
N ASP A 261 -12.23 -2.08 -6.88
CA ASP A 261 -12.95 -1.66 -5.67
C ASP A 261 -12.68 -2.57 -4.47
N GLY A 262 -12.55 -3.90 -4.67
CA GLY A 262 -12.44 -4.86 -3.58
C GLY A 262 -13.72 -4.95 -2.73
N GLY A 263 -13.60 -5.59 -1.57
CA GLY A 263 -14.70 -5.69 -0.61
C GLY A 263 -15.87 -6.62 -1.03
N SER A 264 -15.85 -7.13 -2.25
CA SER A 264 -16.83 -8.10 -2.76
C SER A 264 -16.19 -9.07 -3.75
N SER A 265 -16.88 -10.18 -4.04
CA SER A 265 -16.42 -11.17 -5.03
C SER A 265 -16.37 -10.63 -6.47
N ALA A 266 -17.10 -9.55 -6.76
CA ALA A 266 -17.13 -8.94 -8.09
C ALA A 266 -15.87 -8.14 -8.40
N ASP A 267 -15.20 -7.58 -7.37
CA ASP A 267 -14.00 -6.75 -7.47
C ASP A 267 -14.00 -5.81 -8.70
N THR A 268 -14.97 -4.91 -8.73
CA THR A 268 -15.25 -4.02 -9.86
C THR A 268 -14.05 -3.13 -10.19
N ASP A 269 -13.73 -2.97 -11.47
CA ASP A 269 -12.63 -2.12 -11.93
C ASP A 269 -12.87 -0.63 -11.64
N ARG A 270 -11.80 0.09 -11.32
CA ARG A 270 -11.72 1.56 -11.17
C ARG A 270 -11.02 2.18 -12.39
N PRO A 271 -11.72 2.43 -13.49
CA PRO A 271 -11.12 2.77 -14.79
C PRO A 271 -10.32 4.08 -14.77
N HIS A 272 -10.50 4.91 -13.74
CA HIS A 272 -9.86 6.23 -13.64
C HIS A 272 -8.87 6.34 -12.47
N ALA A 273 -8.61 5.26 -11.71
CA ALA A 273 -7.69 5.27 -10.56
C ALA A 273 -6.26 5.68 -10.96
N TRP A 274 -5.80 5.28 -12.14
CA TRP A 274 -4.49 5.63 -12.69
C TRP A 274 -4.21 7.14 -12.72
N ARG A 275 -5.24 8.00 -12.79
CA ARG A 275 -5.04 9.46 -12.76
C ARG A 275 -4.49 9.93 -11.42
N TYR A 276 -4.93 9.33 -10.32
CA TYR A 276 -4.38 9.61 -8.99
C TYR A 276 -2.92 9.15 -8.88
N ARG A 277 -2.58 7.96 -9.40
CA ARG A 277 -1.18 7.51 -9.51
C ARG A 277 -0.32 8.50 -10.30
N ASP A 278 -0.80 8.94 -11.44
CA ASP A 278 -0.08 9.88 -12.29
C ASP A 278 0.09 11.25 -11.62
N TRP A 279 -0.92 11.69 -10.85
CA TRP A 279 -0.83 12.89 -10.02
C TRP A 279 0.24 12.73 -8.93
N LEU A 280 0.31 11.59 -8.25
CA LEU A 280 1.34 11.29 -7.26
C LEU A 280 2.75 11.39 -7.87
N ILE A 281 2.97 10.78 -9.04
CA ILE A 281 4.28 10.82 -9.72
C ILE A 281 4.69 12.26 -10.01
N ARG A 282 3.78 13.09 -10.54
CA ARG A 282 4.06 14.52 -10.77
C ARG A 282 4.33 15.27 -9.48
N ALA A 283 3.54 15.07 -8.45
CA ALA A 283 3.68 15.75 -7.17
C ALA A 283 5.06 15.46 -6.51
N PHE A 284 5.54 14.21 -6.56
CA PHE A 284 6.87 13.86 -6.08
C PHE A 284 7.98 14.46 -6.96
N ASN A 285 7.84 14.41 -8.29
CA ASN A 285 8.82 14.99 -9.20
C ASN A 285 8.97 16.51 -9.01
N ASP A 286 7.86 17.19 -8.76
CA ASP A 286 7.82 18.64 -8.50
C ASP A 286 8.26 19.00 -7.07
N ASP A 287 8.63 18.00 -6.26
CA ASP A 287 8.95 18.18 -4.83
C ASP A 287 7.88 19.01 -4.11
N LYS A 288 6.59 18.66 -4.38
CA LYS A 288 5.45 19.36 -3.78
C LYS A 288 5.55 19.33 -2.26
N PRO A 289 5.49 20.47 -1.56
CA PRO A 289 5.50 20.51 -0.11
C PRO A 289 4.42 19.61 0.49
N LEU A 290 4.76 18.78 1.49
CA LEU A 290 3.86 17.76 2.03
C LEU A 290 2.59 18.35 2.67
N ASP A 291 2.65 19.56 3.22
CA ASP A 291 1.49 20.28 3.72
C ASP A 291 0.49 20.55 2.58
N ARG A 292 0.97 21.01 1.43
CA ARG A 292 0.15 21.21 0.23
C ARG A 292 -0.28 19.88 -0.38
N PHE A 293 0.61 18.88 -0.42
CA PHE A 293 0.35 17.55 -0.93
C PHE A 293 -0.79 16.85 -0.18
N LEU A 294 -0.79 16.90 1.15
CA LEU A 294 -1.86 16.32 1.96
C LEU A 294 -3.14 17.18 1.97
N LEU A 295 -3.02 18.52 1.95
CA LEU A 295 -4.18 19.40 1.81
C LEU A 295 -4.97 19.07 0.53
N GLU A 296 -4.30 18.92 -0.60
CA GLU A 296 -4.93 18.58 -1.88
C GLU A 296 -5.60 17.19 -1.84
N GLN A 297 -4.99 16.21 -1.18
CA GLN A 297 -5.55 14.86 -1.04
C GLN A 297 -6.74 14.81 -0.09
N MET A 298 -6.73 15.58 0.98
CA MET A 298 -7.81 15.59 1.98
C MET A 298 -9.00 16.46 1.55
N ALA A 299 -8.75 17.55 0.84
CA ALA A 299 -9.74 18.62 0.63
C ALA A 299 -9.64 19.30 -0.75
N GLY A 300 -9.09 18.63 -1.76
CA GLY A 300 -8.93 19.23 -3.09
C GLY A 300 -10.23 19.70 -3.71
N ASP A 301 -11.34 19.01 -3.46
CA ASP A 301 -12.69 19.41 -3.89
C ASP A 301 -13.20 20.67 -3.16
N GLU A 302 -12.81 20.90 -1.90
CA GLU A 302 -13.14 22.12 -1.16
C GLU A 302 -12.40 23.36 -1.71
N LEU A 303 -11.30 23.15 -2.46
CA LEU A 303 -10.48 24.20 -3.05
C LEU A 303 -10.90 24.60 -4.47
N VAL A 304 -11.80 23.84 -5.10
CA VAL A 304 -12.27 24.10 -6.47
C VAL A 304 -13.69 24.62 -6.46
N PRO A 305 -13.91 25.90 -6.88
CA PRO A 305 -15.27 26.46 -6.96
C PRO A 305 -16.19 25.65 -7.89
N ARG A 306 -17.45 25.50 -7.52
CA ARG A 306 -18.50 24.90 -8.36
C ARG A 306 -19.18 25.94 -9.23
N PRO A 307 -19.79 25.56 -10.34
CA PRO A 307 -19.90 24.19 -10.88
C PRO A 307 -18.59 23.72 -11.51
N TRP A 308 -18.36 22.40 -11.48
CA TRP A 308 -17.13 21.79 -12.05
C TRP A 308 -17.26 21.59 -13.57
N ASN A 309 -17.49 22.69 -14.26
CA ASN A 309 -17.51 22.76 -15.72
C ASN A 309 -16.24 23.48 -16.19
N ASN A 310 -15.72 23.10 -17.36
CA ASN A 310 -14.55 23.75 -17.95
C ASN A 310 -13.34 23.82 -17.01
N LEU A 311 -13.05 22.71 -16.33
CA LEU A 311 -11.94 22.64 -15.36
C LEU A 311 -10.60 22.95 -16.04
N THR A 312 -9.82 23.84 -15.43
CA THR A 312 -8.41 24.00 -15.76
C THR A 312 -7.62 22.75 -15.34
N ALA A 313 -6.44 22.54 -15.92
CA ALA A 313 -5.56 21.43 -15.51
C ALA A 313 -5.26 21.45 -14.00
N ALA A 314 -5.00 22.62 -13.43
CA ALA A 314 -4.76 22.77 -11.99
C ALA A 314 -6.00 22.41 -11.14
N GLN A 315 -7.20 22.78 -11.57
CA GLN A 315 -8.44 22.40 -10.88
C GLN A 315 -8.70 20.89 -11.00
N ALA A 316 -8.46 20.32 -12.18
CA ALA A 316 -8.57 18.88 -12.40
C ALA A 316 -7.56 18.10 -11.51
N ASP A 317 -6.33 18.62 -11.33
CA ASP A 317 -5.32 18.04 -10.45
C ASP A 317 -5.75 18.07 -8.97
N LEU A 318 -6.34 19.18 -8.50
CA LEU A 318 -6.90 19.28 -7.13
C LEU A 318 -7.99 18.23 -6.89
N LEU A 319 -8.91 18.07 -7.85
CA LEU A 319 -9.96 17.04 -7.76
C LEU A 319 -9.37 15.64 -7.82
N THR A 320 -8.37 15.38 -8.68
CA THR A 320 -7.69 14.09 -8.81
C THR A 320 -6.98 13.69 -7.51
N ALA A 321 -6.39 14.65 -6.80
CA ALA A 321 -5.71 14.42 -5.52
C ALA A 321 -6.64 13.78 -4.48
N THR A 322 -7.94 14.10 -4.48
CA THR A 322 -8.93 13.53 -3.56
C THR A 322 -9.11 12.01 -3.75
N GLY A 323 -8.53 11.44 -4.82
CA GLY A 323 -8.43 10.01 -5.03
C GLY A 323 -7.86 9.25 -3.83
N PHE A 324 -6.98 9.85 -3.03
CA PHE A 324 -6.49 9.28 -1.77
C PHE A 324 -7.63 8.74 -0.89
N LEU A 325 -8.68 9.53 -0.69
CA LEU A 325 -9.83 9.17 0.14
C LEU A 325 -10.76 8.14 -0.53
N ARG A 326 -10.50 7.78 -1.80
CA ARG A 326 -11.24 6.76 -2.56
C ARG A 326 -10.43 5.47 -2.76
N MET A 327 -9.18 5.41 -2.28
CA MET A 327 -8.35 4.21 -2.43
C MET A 327 -8.75 3.05 -1.51
N PRO A 328 -9.26 3.23 -0.29
CA PRO A 328 -9.75 2.11 0.52
C PRO A 328 -10.72 1.22 -0.24
N ALA A 329 -10.85 -0.06 0.16
CA ALA A 329 -11.81 -0.99 -0.46
C ALA A 329 -13.23 -0.42 -0.39
N ASP A 330 -14.02 -0.60 -1.45
CA ASP A 330 -15.36 -0.05 -1.58
C ASP A 330 -16.30 -1.08 -2.23
N ALA A 331 -16.98 -1.87 -1.42
CA ALA A 331 -17.94 -2.86 -1.91
C ALA A 331 -19.21 -2.25 -2.54
N THR A 332 -19.43 -0.94 -2.42
CA THR A 332 -20.71 -0.30 -2.79
C THR A 332 -21.00 -0.29 -4.30
N ALA A 333 -20.06 -0.71 -5.13
CA ALA A 333 -20.32 -0.95 -6.56
C ALA A 333 -21.23 -2.16 -6.79
N SER A 334 -21.10 -3.20 -5.96
CA SER A 334 -21.84 -4.48 -6.08
C SER A 334 -22.74 -4.77 -4.88
N ASP A 335 -22.38 -4.29 -3.68
CA ASP A 335 -23.17 -4.40 -2.45
C ASP A 335 -23.48 -3.01 -1.90
N TYR A 336 -24.64 -2.46 -2.26
CA TYR A 336 -25.08 -1.13 -1.79
C TYR A 336 -25.85 -1.21 -0.44
N SER A 337 -25.51 -2.17 0.40
CA SER A 337 -26.08 -2.29 1.75
C SER A 337 -25.62 -1.13 2.66
N GLU A 338 -26.37 -0.91 3.74
CA GLU A 338 -26.01 0.07 4.77
C GLU A 338 -24.69 -0.30 5.45
N THR A 339 -24.46 -1.58 5.64
CA THR A 339 -23.21 -2.10 6.20
C THR A 339 -22.02 -1.77 5.32
N ALA A 340 -22.10 -2.05 4.02
CA ALA A 340 -21.02 -1.74 3.09
C ALA A 340 -20.72 -0.24 3.03
N ARG A 341 -21.76 0.60 3.00
CA ARG A 341 -21.59 2.06 3.01
C ARG A 341 -20.93 2.57 4.29
N ASN A 342 -21.31 2.03 5.45
CA ASN A 342 -20.69 2.40 6.73
C ASN A 342 -19.23 1.92 6.82
N GLN A 343 -18.92 0.75 6.25
CA GLN A 343 -17.55 0.20 6.23
C GLN A 343 -16.58 1.13 5.49
N VAL A 344 -16.98 1.71 4.35
CA VAL A 344 -16.15 2.66 3.58
C VAL A 344 -15.69 3.84 4.43
N ILE A 345 -16.55 4.35 5.33
CA ILE A 345 -16.19 5.43 6.25
C ILE A 345 -15.08 4.98 7.20
N THR A 346 -15.26 3.80 7.80
CA THR A 346 -14.30 3.23 8.75
C THR A 346 -12.93 3.01 8.09
N ASP A 347 -12.90 2.43 6.90
CA ASP A 347 -11.66 2.16 6.16
C ASP A 347 -10.96 3.45 5.71
N THR A 348 -11.74 4.46 5.31
CA THR A 348 -11.19 5.79 4.98
C THR A 348 -10.53 6.42 6.21
N LEU A 349 -11.18 6.39 7.38
CA LEU A 349 -10.60 6.91 8.62
C LEU A 349 -9.35 6.14 9.04
N LYS A 350 -9.35 4.80 8.91
CA LYS A 350 -8.18 3.97 9.17
C LYS A 350 -7.00 4.42 8.31
N VAL A 351 -7.18 4.52 6.98
CA VAL A 351 -6.11 4.95 6.08
C VAL A 351 -5.62 6.35 6.40
N VAL A 352 -6.52 7.30 6.64
CA VAL A 352 -6.15 8.68 7.00
C VAL A 352 -5.31 8.70 8.28
N THR A 353 -5.75 8.05 9.34
CA THR A 353 -5.10 8.14 10.65
C THR A 353 -3.80 7.36 10.74
N THR A 354 -3.71 6.16 10.17
CA THR A 354 -2.46 5.40 10.12
C THR A 354 -1.43 6.06 9.21
N THR A 355 -1.85 6.72 8.12
CA THR A 355 -0.97 7.40 7.19
C THR A 355 -0.38 8.68 7.78
N THR A 356 -1.21 9.50 8.42
CA THR A 356 -0.84 10.87 8.82
C THR A 356 -0.48 11.01 10.28
N LEU A 357 -1.10 10.22 11.15
CA LEU A 357 -0.92 10.27 12.60
C LEU A 357 -0.15 9.05 13.13
N GLY A 358 -0.04 7.97 12.34
CA GLY A 358 0.54 6.71 12.83
C GLY A 358 -0.24 6.18 14.05
N LEU A 359 -1.56 6.24 14.03
CA LEU A 359 -2.42 5.80 15.13
C LEU A 359 -3.58 4.95 14.62
N SER A 360 -3.87 3.87 15.33
CA SER A 360 -4.97 2.94 15.05
C SER A 360 -6.32 3.44 15.59
N VAL A 361 -6.69 4.67 15.26
CA VAL A 361 -7.91 5.34 15.77
C VAL A 361 -9.18 4.54 15.49
N ALA A 362 -9.20 3.75 14.40
CA ALA A 362 -10.34 2.88 14.05
C ALA A 362 -10.71 1.88 15.17
N CYS A 363 -9.78 1.50 16.03
CA CYS A 363 -10.05 0.65 17.20
C CYS A 363 -11.01 1.31 18.21
N ALA A 364 -11.12 2.66 18.18
CA ALA A 364 -12.03 3.41 19.03
C ALA A 364 -13.46 3.53 18.47
N GLN A 365 -13.81 2.85 17.38
CA GLN A 365 -15.16 2.88 16.79
C GLN A 365 -16.26 2.33 17.70
N CYS A 366 -15.94 1.31 18.51
CA CYS A 366 -16.93 0.57 19.31
C CYS A 366 -16.87 0.88 20.81
N HIS A 367 -15.70 1.27 21.31
CA HIS A 367 -15.37 1.56 22.69
C HIS A 367 -14.12 2.45 22.73
N ASP A 368 -13.71 2.96 23.89
CA ASP A 368 -12.45 3.70 24.00
C ASP A 368 -11.28 2.79 23.55
N HIS A 369 -10.27 3.37 22.89
CA HIS A 369 -9.12 2.61 22.42
C HIS A 369 -8.44 1.86 23.57
N ARG A 370 -8.17 0.56 23.35
CA ARG A 370 -7.74 -0.35 24.41
C ARG A 370 -6.44 0.06 25.09
N TYR A 371 -5.48 0.58 24.33
CA TYR A 371 -4.14 0.87 24.82
C TYR A 371 -3.83 2.37 24.84
N ASP A 372 -4.27 3.10 23.84
CA ASP A 372 -3.99 4.51 23.66
C ASP A 372 -5.07 5.39 24.28
N PRO A 373 -4.73 6.61 24.69
CA PRO A 373 -5.68 7.54 25.26
C PRO A 373 -6.53 8.23 24.17
N ILE A 374 -7.16 7.42 23.34
CA ILE A 374 -8.09 7.82 22.28
C ILE A 374 -9.48 7.33 22.70
N SER A 375 -10.38 8.26 22.94
CA SER A 375 -11.72 7.91 23.37
C SER A 375 -12.62 7.50 22.20
N HIS A 376 -13.69 6.79 22.49
CA HIS A 376 -14.78 6.51 21.58
C HIS A 376 -15.35 7.81 20.96
N VAL A 377 -15.41 8.88 21.74
CA VAL A 377 -15.82 10.23 21.28
C VAL A 377 -14.81 10.78 20.24
N ASP A 378 -13.52 10.59 20.45
CA ASP A 378 -12.49 11.09 19.51
C ASP A 378 -12.61 10.45 18.14
N TYR A 379 -12.96 9.16 18.06
CA TYR A 379 -13.26 8.51 16.77
C TYR A 379 -14.40 9.22 16.05
N TYR A 380 -15.50 9.55 16.74
CA TYR A 380 -16.65 10.21 16.11
C TYR A 380 -16.39 11.69 15.83
N ARG A 381 -15.53 12.34 16.59
CA ARG A 381 -15.02 13.69 16.24
C ARG A 381 -14.29 13.70 14.91
N LEU A 382 -13.38 12.74 14.71
CA LEU A 382 -12.70 12.57 13.42
C LEU A 382 -13.68 12.16 12.31
N LYS A 383 -14.59 11.23 12.59
CA LYS A 383 -15.64 10.84 11.64
C LYS A 383 -16.45 12.04 11.17
N ALA A 384 -16.82 12.97 12.06
CA ALA A 384 -17.58 14.18 11.75
C ALA A 384 -16.87 15.12 10.75
N ILE A 385 -15.54 15.02 10.61
CA ILE A 385 -14.78 15.78 9.62
C ILE A 385 -15.07 15.27 8.20
N PHE A 386 -15.17 13.96 8.03
CA PHE A 386 -15.31 13.29 6.73
C PHE A 386 -16.76 12.93 6.39
N GLU A 387 -17.65 12.85 7.37
CA GLU A 387 -19.02 12.41 7.20
C GLU A 387 -19.83 13.27 6.20
N PRO A 388 -19.64 14.57 6.04
CA PRO A 388 -20.34 15.34 5.01
C PRO A 388 -20.18 14.77 3.61
N ALA A 389 -18.98 14.23 3.28
CA ALA A 389 -18.70 13.61 1.98
C ALA A 389 -18.93 12.09 1.96
N LEU A 390 -18.98 11.44 3.13
CA LEU A 390 -19.13 9.98 3.30
C LEU A 390 -20.46 9.61 4.00
N HIS A 391 -21.42 10.52 4.06
CA HIS A 391 -22.68 10.25 4.77
C HIS A 391 -23.36 9.00 4.24
N TRP A 392 -23.37 7.94 5.04
CA TRP A 392 -23.75 6.59 4.61
C TRP A 392 -25.20 6.47 4.13
N GLN A 393 -26.12 7.29 4.64
CA GLN A 393 -27.52 7.30 4.18
C GLN A 393 -27.69 7.92 2.78
N GLY A 394 -26.89 8.96 2.48
CA GLY A 394 -26.89 9.65 1.18
C GLY A 394 -25.72 9.28 0.28
N PHE A 395 -25.04 8.18 0.56
CA PHE A 395 -23.83 7.76 -0.14
C PHE A 395 -24.12 7.41 -1.60
N ARG A 396 -23.29 7.91 -2.51
CA ARG A 396 -23.44 7.65 -3.95
C ARG A 396 -22.60 6.44 -4.37
N GLN A 397 -23.13 5.63 -5.28
CA GLN A 397 -22.37 4.54 -5.90
C GLN A 397 -21.15 5.07 -6.68
N PRO A 398 -20.08 4.27 -6.89
CA PRO A 398 -18.85 4.70 -7.54
C PRO A 398 -19.05 5.41 -8.89
N GLY A 399 -19.95 4.90 -9.75
CA GLY A 399 -20.24 5.54 -11.03
C GLY A 399 -20.84 6.95 -10.93
N ALA A 400 -21.58 7.24 -9.85
CA ALA A 400 -22.17 8.56 -9.61
C ALA A 400 -21.22 9.58 -8.96
N ARG A 401 -19.97 9.19 -8.70
CA ARG A 401 -18.92 10.05 -8.10
C ARG A 401 -17.93 10.54 -9.14
N GLN A 402 -18.22 10.39 -10.41
CA GLN A 402 -17.36 10.78 -11.52
C GLN A 402 -17.68 12.20 -11.97
N VAL A 403 -16.67 12.96 -12.28
CA VAL A 403 -16.74 14.32 -12.83
C VAL A 403 -16.21 14.27 -14.26
N SER A 404 -17.03 14.68 -15.22
CA SER A 404 -16.65 14.77 -16.62
C SER A 404 -15.64 15.90 -16.84
N LEU A 405 -14.59 15.63 -17.62
CA LEU A 405 -13.61 16.61 -18.08
C LEU A 405 -14.05 17.32 -19.37
N TYR A 406 -15.27 17.10 -19.86
CA TYR A 406 -15.77 17.84 -21.00
C TYR A 406 -15.80 19.34 -20.71
N THR A 407 -15.29 20.11 -21.67
CA THR A 407 -15.52 21.56 -21.75
C THR A 407 -16.89 21.84 -22.38
N ASP A 408 -17.36 23.08 -22.31
CA ASP A 408 -18.59 23.48 -23.03
C ASP A 408 -18.47 23.31 -24.54
N ARG A 409 -17.25 23.44 -25.06
CA ARG A 409 -16.94 23.12 -26.46
C ARG A 409 -17.18 21.65 -26.77
N ASP A 410 -16.71 20.76 -25.90
CA ASP A 410 -16.85 19.30 -26.10
C ASP A 410 -18.32 18.88 -25.96
N ARG A 411 -19.03 19.44 -24.96
CA ARG A 411 -20.47 19.25 -24.80
C ARG A 411 -21.25 19.70 -26.03
N SER A 412 -20.92 20.88 -26.55
CA SER A 412 -21.58 21.41 -27.76
C SER A 412 -21.25 20.57 -29.00
N ALA A 413 -20.02 20.07 -29.11
CA ALA A 413 -19.64 19.17 -30.21
C ALA A 413 -20.37 17.82 -30.10
N SER A 414 -20.44 17.25 -28.89
CA SER A 414 -21.17 16.00 -28.63
C SER A 414 -22.67 16.14 -28.90
N ALA A 415 -23.27 17.26 -28.50
CA ALA A 415 -24.70 17.54 -28.77
C ALA A 415 -24.99 17.65 -30.28
N ARG A 416 -24.13 18.34 -31.05
CA ARG A 416 -24.27 18.41 -32.52
C ARG A 416 -24.26 17.03 -33.16
N ILE A 417 -23.33 16.16 -32.72
CA ILE A 417 -23.21 14.79 -33.24
C ILE A 417 -24.48 13.98 -32.88
N GLU A 418 -25.04 14.14 -31.67
CA GLU A 418 -26.29 13.46 -31.33
C GLU A 418 -27.48 13.96 -32.15
N GLU A 419 -27.54 15.24 -32.52
CA GLU A 419 -28.54 15.73 -33.44
C GLU A 419 -28.37 15.13 -34.86
N GLU A 420 -27.10 14.91 -35.32
CA GLU A 420 -26.85 14.18 -36.58
C GLU A 420 -27.27 12.70 -36.49
N VAL A 421 -27.11 12.09 -35.34
CA VAL A 421 -27.50 10.67 -35.09
C VAL A 421 -28.99 10.47 -34.99
N LYS A 422 -29.75 11.45 -34.48
CA LYS A 422 -31.16 11.34 -34.20
C LYS A 422 -32.01 10.81 -35.38
N PRO A 423 -31.89 11.34 -36.60
CA PRO A 423 -32.63 10.81 -37.75
C PRO A 423 -32.20 9.38 -38.12
N LEU A 424 -30.96 9.00 -37.89
CA LEU A 424 -30.49 7.63 -38.12
C LEU A 424 -31.13 6.66 -37.12
N VAL A 425 -31.21 7.03 -35.87
CA VAL A 425 -31.86 6.25 -34.80
C VAL A 425 -33.35 6.11 -35.10
N GLU A 426 -34.02 7.18 -35.47
CA GLU A 426 -35.44 7.15 -35.86
C GLU A 426 -35.69 6.21 -37.05
N LYS A 427 -34.87 6.31 -38.11
CA LYS A 427 -34.92 5.42 -39.27
C LYS A 427 -34.64 3.96 -38.90
N ARG A 428 -33.67 3.72 -38.03
CA ARG A 428 -33.33 2.40 -37.50
C ARG A 428 -34.49 1.82 -36.69
N ASN A 429 -35.06 2.59 -35.80
CA ASN A 429 -36.18 2.15 -34.94
C ASN A 429 -37.44 1.87 -35.77
N LYS A 430 -37.79 2.76 -36.68
CA LYS A 430 -38.91 2.54 -37.62
C LYS A 430 -38.76 1.24 -38.41
N TYR A 431 -37.53 0.99 -38.92
CA TYR A 431 -37.25 -0.25 -39.63
C TYR A 431 -37.39 -1.47 -38.71
N GLN A 432 -36.86 -1.39 -37.48
CA GLN A 432 -37.01 -2.46 -36.48
C GLN A 432 -38.51 -2.76 -36.21
N ASP A 433 -39.32 -1.73 -35.98
CA ASP A 433 -40.74 -1.88 -35.67
C ASP A 433 -41.50 -2.53 -36.82
N GLU A 434 -41.20 -2.15 -38.06
CA GLU A 434 -41.73 -2.77 -39.26
C GLU A 434 -41.35 -4.27 -39.36
N GLN A 435 -40.07 -4.57 -39.11
CA GLN A 435 -39.59 -5.98 -39.14
C GLN A 435 -40.17 -6.81 -38.00
N MET A 436 -40.36 -6.21 -36.83
CA MET A 436 -40.98 -6.89 -35.67
C MET A 436 -42.46 -7.26 -35.97
N LYS A 437 -43.19 -6.37 -36.63
CA LYS A 437 -44.57 -6.67 -37.11
C LYS A 437 -44.60 -7.80 -38.12
N LEU A 438 -43.62 -7.84 -39.06
CA LEU A 438 -43.47 -8.92 -40.04
C LEU A 438 -43.13 -10.25 -39.35
N ALA A 439 -42.21 -10.23 -38.39
CA ALA A 439 -41.86 -11.41 -37.60
C ALA A 439 -43.08 -11.98 -36.83
N LEU A 440 -43.84 -11.05 -36.20
CA LEU A 440 -45.07 -11.43 -35.51
C LEU A 440 -46.07 -12.06 -36.49
N THR A 441 -46.22 -11.49 -37.67
CA THR A 441 -47.10 -12.04 -38.69
C THR A 441 -46.68 -13.45 -39.09
N LYS A 442 -45.39 -13.69 -39.33
CA LYS A 442 -44.87 -15.04 -39.63
C LYS A 442 -45.09 -16.05 -38.49
N GLU A 443 -44.91 -15.60 -37.23
CA GLU A 443 -45.16 -16.49 -36.08
C GLU A 443 -46.67 -16.85 -36.03
N LEU A 444 -47.56 -15.88 -36.22
CA LEU A 444 -49.00 -16.05 -36.17
C LEU A 444 -49.55 -16.96 -37.28
N GLU A 445 -48.83 -17.13 -38.39
CA GLU A 445 -49.20 -18.10 -39.45
C GLU A 445 -49.31 -19.54 -38.97
N LYS A 446 -48.60 -19.87 -37.87
CA LYS A 446 -48.64 -21.20 -37.25
C LYS A 446 -49.96 -21.55 -36.57
N TYR A 447 -50.84 -20.56 -36.36
CA TYR A 447 -52.09 -20.72 -35.62
C TYR A 447 -53.28 -20.52 -36.54
N GLN A 448 -54.37 -21.25 -36.25
CA GLN A 448 -55.64 -21.12 -36.97
C GLN A 448 -56.50 -19.99 -36.41
N PRO A 449 -57.35 -19.35 -37.22
CA PRO A 449 -58.39 -18.45 -36.68
C PRO A 449 -59.43 -19.27 -35.88
N PRO A 450 -59.96 -18.71 -34.73
CA PRO A 450 -59.86 -17.35 -34.23
C PRO A 450 -58.64 -17.12 -33.29
N LEU A 451 -57.93 -18.16 -32.90
CA LEU A 451 -56.77 -18.06 -31.96
C LEU A 451 -55.71 -17.10 -32.49
N ARG A 452 -55.44 -17.12 -33.78
CA ARG A 452 -54.48 -16.20 -34.43
C ARG A 452 -54.88 -14.75 -34.19
N ASP A 453 -56.14 -14.40 -34.31
CA ASP A 453 -56.57 -13.01 -34.15
C ASP A 453 -56.55 -12.57 -32.69
N GLU A 454 -56.89 -13.45 -31.77
CA GLU A 454 -56.71 -13.20 -30.32
C GLU A 454 -55.26 -13.02 -29.91
N LEU A 455 -54.34 -13.86 -30.40
CA LEU A 455 -52.91 -13.74 -30.18
C LEU A 455 -52.34 -12.45 -30.77
N ARG A 456 -52.76 -12.08 -32.00
CA ARG A 456 -52.37 -10.79 -32.62
C ARG A 456 -52.82 -9.63 -31.76
N LYS A 457 -54.08 -9.60 -31.37
CA LYS A 457 -54.65 -8.54 -30.51
C LYS A 457 -53.90 -8.45 -29.18
N ALA A 458 -53.62 -9.58 -28.56
CA ALA A 458 -52.89 -9.61 -27.30
C ALA A 458 -51.43 -9.14 -27.45
N ALA A 459 -50.73 -9.54 -28.53
CA ALA A 459 -49.34 -9.14 -28.81
C ALA A 459 -49.20 -7.66 -29.14
N GLU A 460 -50.11 -7.12 -29.98
CA GLU A 460 -50.09 -5.73 -30.40
C GLU A 460 -50.61 -4.76 -29.33
N THR A 461 -51.32 -5.26 -28.31
CA THR A 461 -51.78 -4.44 -27.21
C THR A 461 -50.59 -4.08 -26.32
N GLU A 462 -50.45 -2.79 -26.04
CA GLU A 462 -49.40 -2.23 -25.15
C GLU A 462 -49.39 -2.96 -23.78
N PRO A 463 -48.24 -3.34 -23.23
CA PRO A 463 -48.15 -4.19 -22.03
C PRO A 463 -49.00 -3.73 -20.83
N GLY A 464 -49.05 -2.41 -20.61
CA GLY A 464 -49.86 -1.80 -19.54
C GLY A 464 -51.36 -1.82 -19.75
N LYS A 465 -51.83 -2.06 -21.00
CA LYS A 465 -53.23 -2.10 -21.38
C LYS A 465 -53.79 -3.52 -21.61
N ARG A 466 -52.95 -4.56 -21.42
CA ARG A 466 -53.30 -5.94 -21.59
C ARG A 466 -54.23 -6.42 -20.46
N THR A 467 -55.34 -7.03 -20.85
CA THR A 467 -56.22 -7.72 -19.87
C THR A 467 -55.55 -8.99 -19.34
N ASP A 468 -55.99 -9.50 -18.21
CA ASP A 468 -55.45 -10.72 -17.64
C ASP A 468 -55.65 -11.96 -18.55
N ALA A 469 -56.72 -11.97 -19.32
CA ALA A 469 -56.95 -12.98 -20.37
C ALA A 469 -55.88 -12.90 -21.47
N MET A 470 -55.50 -11.69 -21.91
CA MET A 470 -54.44 -11.50 -22.90
C MET A 470 -53.06 -11.89 -22.33
N LYS A 471 -52.76 -11.59 -21.07
CA LYS A 471 -51.52 -12.02 -20.41
C LYS A 471 -51.41 -13.52 -20.36
N LYS A 472 -52.48 -14.20 -19.88
CA LYS A 472 -52.54 -15.67 -19.84
C LYS A 472 -52.38 -16.29 -21.21
N LEU A 473 -53.04 -15.71 -22.24
CA LEU A 473 -52.93 -16.18 -23.61
C LEU A 473 -51.50 -16.10 -24.12
N LEU A 474 -50.79 -14.99 -23.86
CA LEU A 474 -49.39 -14.81 -24.24
C LEU A 474 -48.42 -15.68 -23.41
N ASP A 475 -48.81 -16.09 -22.20
CA ASP A 475 -48.04 -17.03 -21.39
C ASP A 475 -48.17 -18.47 -21.88
N MET A 476 -49.35 -18.84 -22.42
CA MET A 476 -49.57 -20.12 -23.06
C MET A 476 -48.88 -20.25 -24.42
N TYR A 477 -48.69 -19.12 -25.11
CA TYR A 477 -48.03 -19.07 -26.42
C TYR A 477 -46.80 -18.12 -26.42
N PRO A 478 -45.73 -18.46 -25.71
CA PRO A 478 -44.60 -17.56 -25.46
C PRO A 478 -43.84 -17.20 -26.73
N SER A 479 -43.88 -18.00 -27.79
CA SER A 479 -43.24 -17.73 -29.09
C SER A 479 -43.78 -16.45 -29.77
N VAL A 480 -45.03 -16.05 -29.46
CA VAL A 480 -45.65 -14.81 -29.96
C VAL A 480 -45.10 -13.57 -29.29
N LYS A 481 -44.38 -13.68 -28.15
CA LYS A 481 -43.65 -12.60 -27.48
C LYS A 481 -42.32 -12.32 -28.16
N ILE A 482 -42.35 -11.93 -29.43
CA ILE A 482 -41.15 -11.68 -30.21
C ILE A 482 -40.42 -10.45 -29.64
N SER A 483 -39.14 -10.58 -29.43
CA SER A 483 -38.27 -9.49 -29.02
C SER A 483 -37.21 -9.19 -30.11
N PRO A 484 -36.62 -7.99 -30.14
CA PRO A 484 -35.56 -7.68 -31.11
C PRO A 484 -34.40 -8.69 -31.11
N GLY A 485 -34.08 -9.29 -29.94
CA GLY A 485 -32.99 -10.26 -29.79
C GLY A 485 -33.24 -11.59 -30.52
N VAL A 486 -34.49 -11.94 -30.86
CA VAL A 486 -34.81 -13.17 -31.58
C VAL A 486 -35.23 -12.93 -33.04
N LEU A 487 -35.18 -11.68 -33.51
CA LEU A 487 -35.58 -11.30 -34.87
C LEU A 487 -34.80 -12.11 -35.93
N TYR A 488 -33.55 -12.47 -35.68
CA TYR A 488 -32.71 -13.25 -36.59
C TYR A 488 -33.28 -14.64 -36.91
N GLN A 489 -34.10 -15.21 -36.04
CA GLN A 489 -34.74 -16.51 -36.24
C GLN A 489 -35.87 -16.44 -37.29
N TYR A 490 -36.51 -15.30 -37.41
CA TYR A 490 -37.64 -15.08 -38.29
C TYR A 490 -37.24 -14.38 -39.59
N LEU A 491 -36.33 -13.40 -39.47
CA LEU A 491 -35.90 -12.50 -40.55
C LEU A 491 -34.41 -12.25 -40.50
N PRO A 492 -33.54 -13.24 -40.84
CA PRO A 492 -32.07 -13.10 -40.74
C PRO A 492 -31.55 -11.89 -41.50
N ALA A 493 -32.03 -11.63 -42.73
CA ALA A 493 -31.62 -10.50 -43.54
C ALA A 493 -31.96 -9.14 -42.88
N ALA A 494 -33.11 -9.04 -42.20
CA ALA A 494 -33.47 -7.83 -41.47
C ALA A 494 -32.58 -7.62 -40.23
N ALA A 495 -32.19 -8.70 -39.53
CA ALA A 495 -31.24 -8.62 -38.43
C ALA A 495 -29.89 -8.12 -38.89
N GLU A 496 -29.37 -8.58 -40.03
CA GLU A 496 -28.12 -8.07 -40.58
C GLU A 496 -28.21 -6.60 -41.05
N GLU A 497 -29.34 -6.18 -41.59
CA GLU A 497 -29.58 -4.78 -41.96
C GLU A 497 -29.65 -3.88 -40.73
N LEU A 498 -30.24 -4.36 -39.61
CA LEU A 498 -30.22 -3.64 -38.33
C LEU A 498 -28.80 -3.48 -37.80
N LYS A 499 -27.94 -4.51 -37.89
CA LYS A 499 -26.53 -4.41 -37.52
C LYS A 499 -25.77 -3.35 -38.34
N LYS A 500 -26.07 -3.26 -39.68
CA LYS A 500 -25.46 -2.21 -40.52
C LYS A 500 -25.89 -0.82 -40.06
N LYS A 501 -27.18 -0.63 -39.78
CA LYS A 501 -27.70 0.65 -39.25
C LYS A 501 -27.12 0.99 -37.89
N ASP A 502 -26.98 0.01 -37.01
CA ASP A 502 -26.29 0.19 -35.70
C ASP A 502 -24.81 0.57 -35.89
N ALA A 503 -24.11 -0.05 -36.86
CA ALA A 503 -22.73 0.31 -37.20
C ALA A 503 -22.64 1.73 -37.81
N GLU A 504 -23.56 2.16 -38.64
CA GLU A 504 -23.64 3.54 -39.16
C GLU A 504 -23.82 4.56 -38.03
N ILE A 505 -24.72 4.31 -37.09
CA ILE A 505 -24.94 5.13 -35.89
C ILE A 505 -23.67 5.19 -35.04
N ALA A 506 -23.05 4.03 -34.81
CA ALA A 506 -21.81 3.94 -34.03
C ALA A 506 -20.66 4.72 -34.71
N ALA A 507 -20.53 4.67 -36.03
CA ALA A 507 -19.53 5.40 -36.80
C ALA A 507 -19.68 6.93 -36.70
N VAL A 508 -20.92 7.44 -36.66
CA VAL A 508 -21.19 8.85 -36.43
C VAL A 508 -20.87 9.24 -34.99
N ARG A 509 -21.30 8.42 -34.01
CA ARG A 509 -21.04 8.64 -32.58
C ARG A 509 -19.53 8.59 -32.25
N ALA A 510 -18.76 7.78 -32.97
CA ALA A 510 -17.31 7.71 -32.80
C ALA A 510 -16.57 9.04 -33.10
N LYS A 511 -17.22 9.98 -33.75
CA LYS A 511 -16.69 11.34 -33.99
C LYS A 511 -16.80 12.25 -32.76
N LYS A 512 -17.52 11.87 -31.72
CA LYS A 512 -17.60 12.63 -30.48
C LYS A 512 -16.21 12.77 -29.84
N PRO A 513 -15.93 13.90 -29.22
CA PRO A 513 -14.76 13.99 -28.33
C PRO A 513 -14.77 12.85 -27.31
N THR A 514 -13.63 12.28 -27.00
CA THR A 514 -13.54 11.25 -25.96
C THR A 514 -13.84 11.87 -24.60
N GLU A 515 -14.90 11.38 -23.94
CA GLU A 515 -15.24 11.84 -22.60
C GLU A 515 -14.34 11.17 -21.57
N ASN A 516 -13.57 11.99 -20.87
CA ASN A 516 -12.73 11.56 -19.78
C ASN A 516 -13.36 11.94 -18.44
N PHE A 517 -13.12 11.11 -17.43
CA PHE A 517 -13.68 11.31 -16.09
C PHE A 517 -12.59 11.34 -15.02
N LEU A 518 -12.90 12.04 -13.92
CA LEU A 518 -12.20 11.96 -12.66
C LEU A 518 -13.09 11.25 -11.64
N ALA A 519 -12.53 10.29 -10.91
CA ALA A 519 -13.14 9.77 -9.70
C ALA A 519 -12.80 10.74 -8.55
N VAL A 520 -13.82 11.41 -8.01
CA VAL A 520 -13.64 12.50 -7.03
C VAL A 520 -14.27 12.12 -5.71
N PHE A 521 -13.61 12.51 -4.64
CA PHE A 521 -14.22 12.57 -3.32
C PHE A 521 -14.79 13.98 -3.12
N ASP A 522 -16.09 14.11 -2.92
CA ASP A 522 -16.74 15.42 -2.84
C ASP A 522 -17.82 15.51 -1.77
N GLU A 523 -17.96 16.68 -1.21
CA GLU A 523 -19.02 17.02 -0.28
C GLU A 523 -20.24 17.55 -1.04
N PRO A 524 -21.45 16.95 -0.85
CA PRO A 524 -22.65 17.43 -1.48
C PRO A 524 -22.99 18.86 -1.03
N THR A 525 -23.34 19.72 -1.98
CA THR A 525 -23.75 21.12 -1.73
C THR A 525 -25.26 21.30 -1.69
N GLY A 526 -25.73 22.38 -1.07
CA GLY A 526 -27.15 22.75 -1.06
C GLY A 526 -28.05 21.91 -0.15
N LYS A 527 -27.45 21.07 0.70
CA LYS A 527 -28.17 20.28 1.71
C LYS A 527 -27.60 20.59 3.10
N PRO A 528 -28.43 20.49 4.17
CA PRO A 528 -27.90 20.55 5.53
C PRO A 528 -26.81 19.49 5.75
N LEU A 529 -25.78 19.84 6.49
CA LEU A 529 -24.75 18.87 6.86
C LEU A 529 -25.35 17.78 7.76
N PRO A 530 -25.00 16.50 7.54
CA PRO A 530 -25.44 15.44 8.42
C PRO A 530 -24.86 15.64 9.82
N ALA A 531 -25.67 15.39 10.84
CA ALA A 531 -25.19 15.29 12.21
C ALA A 531 -24.49 13.94 12.40
N THR A 532 -23.26 14.00 12.89
CA THR A 532 -22.53 12.78 13.29
C THR A 532 -22.97 12.40 14.69
N HIS A 533 -23.36 11.15 14.87
CA HIS A 533 -23.74 10.60 16.14
C HIS A 533 -22.69 9.60 16.63
N ARG A 534 -22.41 9.60 17.93
CA ARG A 534 -21.74 8.46 18.55
C ARG A 534 -22.68 7.26 18.47
N LEU A 535 -22.15 6.08 18.15
CA LEU A 535 -22.94 4.87 17.94
C LEU A 535 -22.74 3.91 19.12
N HIS A 536 -23.81 3.28 19.57
CA HIS A 536 -23.69 2.24 20.58
C HIS A 536 -22.87 1.06 20.02
N ARG A 537 -21.68 0.84 20.54
CA ARG A 537 -20.73 -0.21 20.12
C ARG A 537 -20.47 -0.26 18.60
N GLY A 538 -20.47 0.90 17.96
CA GLY A 538 -20.22 1.02 16.52
C GLY A 538 -21.41 0.62 15.65
N ASP A 539 -22.56 0.25 16.20
CA ASP A 539 -23.77 -0.11 15.44
C ASP A 539 -24.47 1.16 14.92
N TYR A 540 -24.38 1.38 13.61
CA TYR A 540 -24.98 2.56 12.94
C TYR A 540 -26.52 2.66 13.11
N ARG A 541 -27.18 1.59 13.48
CA ARG A 541 -28.63 1.54 13.77
C ARG A 541 -28.99 2.03 15.16
N GLN A 542 -27.98 2.26 16.02
CA GLN A 542 -28.15 2.67 17.40
C GLN A 542 -27.41 3.99 17.68
N PRO A 543 -27.87 5.12 17.07
CA PRO A 543 -27.26 6.42 17.29
C PRO A 543 -27.52 6.91 18.73
N LEU A 544 -26.50 7.49 19.32
CA LEU A 544 -26.53 8.17 20.62
C LEU A 544 -26.47 9.69 20.41
N GLU A 545 -25.76 10.43 21.28
CA GLU A 545 -25.64 11.87 21.18
C GLU A 545 -24.91 12.35 19.91
N ALA A 546 -25.24 13.53 19.45
CA ALA A 546 -24.53 14.20 18.34
C ALA A 546 -23.13 14.64 18.78
N ILE A 547 -22.16 14.49 17.89
CA ILE A 547 -20.74 14.80 18.13
C ILE A 547 -20.27 15.86 17.13
N GLU A 548 -19.65 16.90 17.62
CA GLU A 548 -19.03 17.96 16.81
C GLU A 548 -17.68 17.48 16.23
N PRO A 549 -17.26 17.99 15.04
CA PRO A 549 -15.99 17.67 14.43
C PRO A 549 -14.81 18.09 15.31
N GLY A 550 -13.80 17.25 15.40
CA GLY A 550 -12.61 17.53 16.21
C GLY A 550 -11.52 16.49 15.97
N VAL A 551 -10.38 16.70 16.58
CA VAL A 551 -9.23 15.79 16.56
C VAL A 551 -9.09 15.11 17.93
N PRO A 552 -8.33 14.01 18.05
CA PRO A 552 -8.15 13.32 19.34
C PRO A 552 -7.64 14.28 20.42
N GLU A 553 -8.26 14.22 21.59
CA GLU A 553 -7.96 15.12 22.72
C GLU A 553 -6.48 15.06 23.13
N VAL A 554 -5.87 13.89 23.06
CA VAL A 554 -4.46 13.69 23.43
C VAL A 554 -3.48 14.45 22.52
N LEU A 555 -3.88 14.75 21.27
CA LEU A 555 -3.08 15.47 20.28
C LEU A 555 -3.37 16.99 20.30
N GLN A 556 -4.29 17.44 21.15
CA GLN A 556 -4.60 18.86 21.28
C GLN A 556 -3.80 19.49 22.42
N PRO A 557 -3.22 20.70 22.21
CA PRO A 557 -2.79 21.52 23.33
C PRO A 557 -3.97 21.83 24.25
N ALA A 558 -3.72 21.95 25.53
CA ALA A 558 -4.76 22.34 26.47
C ALA A 558 -5.37 23.71 26.06
N GLY A 559 -6.66 23.73 25.73
CA GLY A 559 -7.38 24.96 25.32
C GLY A 559 -7.56 25.16 23.80
N ALA A 560 -7.17 24.23 22.95
CA ALA A 560 -7.18 24.37 21.48
C ALA A 560 -8.51 24.00 20.80
N GLU A 561 -9.66 24.30 21.36
CA GLU A 561 -10.98 24.03 20.74
C GLU A 561 -11.21 24.72 19.36
N ALA A 562 -10.34 25.62 18.94
CA ALA A 562 -10.62 26.56 17.85
C ALA A 562 -10.08 26.15 16.47
N LEU A 563 -9.33 25.04 16.33
CA LEU A 563 -8.61 24.70 15.08
C LEU A 563 -9.49 24.16 13.95
N LEU A 564 -10.68 23.68 14.25
CA LEU A 564 -11.60 23.12 13.25
C LEU A 564 -12.82 24.00 12.99
N LYS A 565 -12.68 25.33 13.05
CA LYS A 565 -13.76 26.23 12.68
C LYS A 565 -14.17 25.99 11.23
N PRO A 566 -15.47 25.73 10.96
CA PRO A 566 -15.96 25.60 9.61
C PRO A 566 -15.69 26.87 8.80
N ALA A 567 -15.66 26.73 7.48
CA ALA A 567 -15.55 27.87 6.57
C ALA A 567 -16.65 28.89 6.83
N ALA A 568 -16.36 30.17 6.57
CA ALA A 568 -17.32 31.28 6.77
C ALA A 568 -18.64 31.02 6.02
N ASN A 569 -19.73 31.55 6.52
CA ASN A 569 -21.06 31.48 5.88
C ASN A 569 -20.96 31.88 4.40
N GLY A 570 -21.51 31.04 3.51
CA GLY A 570 -21.44 31.22 2.04
C GLY A 570 -20.43 30.30 1.34
N SER A 571 -19.64 29.51 2.06
CA SER A 571 -18.78 28.49 1.47
C SER A 571 -19.59 27.38 0.80
N GLN A 572 -19.08 26.87 -0.32
CA GLN A 572 -19.67 25.73 -1.04
C GLN A 572 -19.34 24.37 -0.40
N SER A 573 -18.64 24.34 0.70
CA SER A 573 -18.30 23.15 1.50
C SER A 573 -18.27 23.48 2.99
N SER A 574 -18.24 22.42 3.84
CA SER A 574 -18.10 22.61 5.29
C SER A 574 -16.72 23.15 5.70
N GLY A 575 -15.70 23.01 4.87
CA GLY A 575 -14.29 23.36 5.16
C GLY A 575 -13.64 22.50 6.24
N ARG A 576 -14.31 21.45 6.73
CA ARG A 576 -13.82 20.60 7.84
C ARG A 576 -12.55 19.86 7.47
N ARG A 577 -12.46 19.31 6.26
CA ARG A 577 -11.28 18.58 5.77
C ARG A 577 -10.11 19.51 5.50
N THR A 578 -10.37 20.71 4.99
CA THR A 578 -9.35 21.77 4.87
C THR A 578 -8.79 22.16 6.24
N ALA A 579 -9.64 22.32 7.26
CA ALA A 579 -9.21 22.65 8.62
C ALA A 579 -8.38 21.51 9.23
N PHE A 580 -8.80 20.26 9.05
CA PHE A 580 -8.07 19.09 9.50
C PHE A 580 -6.69 18.97 8.82
N ALA A 581 -6.63 19.13 7.48
CA ALA A 581 -5.37 19.09 6.74
C ALA A 581 -4.39 20.17 7.22
N ARG A 582 -4.86 21.37 7.52
CA ARG A 582 -4.02 22.45 8.10
C ARG A 582 -3.53 22.10 9.50
N TRP A 583 -4.38 21.49 10.32
CA TRP A 583 -4.01 21.05 11.66
C TRP A 583 -2.91 19.99 11.65
N LEU A 584 -2.89 19.08 10.67
CA LEU A 584 -1.80 18.09 10.54
C LEU A 584 -0.42 18.76 10.47
N PHE A 585 -0.33 19.95 9.92
CA PHE A 585 0.91 20.71 9.73
C PHE A 585 1.07 21.90 10.69
N ALA A 586 0.20 22.00 11.69
CA ALA A 586 0.33 23.01 12.73
C ALA A 586 1.65 22.79 13.52
N ASP A 587 2.23 23.88 13.99
CA ASP A 587 3.52 23.84 14.68
C ASP A 587 3.49 23.02 15.97
N ASP A 588 2.37 23.00 16.63
CA ASP A 588 2.10 22.25 17.85
C ASP A 588 1.61 20.82 17.63
N ASN A 589 1.43 20.37 16.37
CA ASN A 589 1.13 18.98 16.09
C ASN A 589 2.36 18.10 16.39
N PRO A 590 2.27 17.17 17.37
CA PRO A 590 3.45 16.46 17.85
C PRO A 590 3.87 15.28 16.96
N ILE A 591 3.00 14.81 16.08
CA ILE A 591 3.14 13.46 15.55
C ILE A 591 3.34 13.40 14.02
N THR A 592 2.64 14.23 13.24
CA THR A 592 2.62 14.12 11.76
C THR A 592 4.01 14.19 11.15
N ALA A 593 4.84 15.15 11.57
CA ALA A 593 6.20 15.29 11.05
C ALA A 593 7.08 14.06 11.36
N ARG A 594 6.94 13.48 12.56
CA ARG A 594 7.64 12.26 12.96
C ARG A 594 7.22 11.06 12.11
N VAL A 595 5.92 10.90 11.87
CA VAL A 595 5.38 9.80 11.04
C VAL A 595 5.90 9.90 9.61
N LEU A 596 5.86 11.07 8.99
CA LEU A 596 6.32 11.28 7.63
C LEU A 596 7.84 11.09 7.49
N ALA A 597 8.62 11.65 8.43
CA ALA A 597 10.08 11.47 8.46
C ALA A 597 10.48 9.99 8.68
N ASN A 598 9.79 9.28 9.57
CA ASN A 598 10.01 7.87 9.83
C ASN A 598 9.73 6.99 8.60
N ARG A 599 8.70 7.30 7.80
CA ARG A 599 8.43 6.59 6.55
C ARG A 599 9.55 6.75 5.53
N VAL A 600 10.06 7.97 5.37
CA VAL A 600 11.22 8.23 4.50
C VAL A 600 12.43 7.42 4.96
N TRP A 601 12.73 7.47 6.25
CA TRP A 601 13.81 6.69 6.86
C TRP A 601 13.66 5.19 6.63
N MET A 602 12.46 4.68 6.83
CA MET A 602 12.15 3.25 6.65
C MET A 602 12.44 2.76 5.22
N HIS A 603 12.13 3.57 4.22
CA HIS A 603 12.38 3.17 2.83
C HIS A 603 13.87 3.17 2.47
N HIS A 604 14.70 4.05 3.06
CA HIS A 604 16.14 4.07 2.84
C HIS A 604 16.90 2.94 3.56
N PHE A 605 16.45 2.56 4.76
CA PHE A 605 17.17 1.59 5.60
C PHE A 605 16.42 0.26 5.80
N GLY A 606 15.26 0.07 5.16
CA GLY A 606 14.44 -1.13 5.30
C GLY A 606 13.67 -1.22 6.63
N ARG A 607 13.97 -0.36 7.62
CA ARG A 607 13.30 -0.28 8.92
C ARG A 607 13.20 1.16 9.39
N GLY A 608 12.03 1.55 9.92
CA GLY A 608 11.84 2.85 10.55
C GLY A 608 12.58 2.97 11.89
N LEU A 609 12.87 4.19 12.32
CA LEU A 609 13.27 4.47 13.69
C LEU A 609 12.18 4.00 14.66
N VAL A 610 10.92 4.20 14.31
CA VAL A 610 9.76 3.50 14.84
C VAL A 610 9.43 2.39 13.86
N ALA A 611 9.65 1.13 14.24
CA ALA A 611 9.50 0.00 13.32
C ALA A 611 8.04 -0.26 12.92
N THR A 612 7.09 0.13 13.75
CA THR A 612 5.64 0.08 13.50
C THR A 612 5.15 1.38 12.86
N ALA A 613 5.41 1.57 11.56
CA ALA A 613 5.23 2.84 10.85
C ALA A 613 3.78 3.40 10.86
N GLY A 614 2.77 2.54 11.04
CA GLY A 614 1.35 2.92 11.17
C GLY A 614 0.85 2.99 12.60
N GLU A 615 1.75 2.72 13.61
CA GLU A 615 1.39 2.62 15.02
C GLU A 615 2.50 3.22 15.90
N PHE A 616 2.34 4.48 16.26
CA PHE A 616 3.21 5.25 17.14
C PHE A 616 2.71 5.24 18.59
N GLY A 617 1.52 4.68 18.81
CA GLY A 617 0.91 4.50 20.13
C GLY A 617 1.59 3.39 20.92
N ARG A 618 0.93 3.00 22.01
CA ARG A 618 1.45 1.99 22.96
C ARG A 618 1.45 0.56 22.41
N LEU A 619 0.72 0.30 21.32
CA LEU A 619 0.79 -0.98 20.58
C LEU A 619 2.06 -1.06 19.72
N GLY A 620 2.62 0.10 19.35
CA GLY A 620 3.82 0.17 18.54
C GLY A 620 5.11 0.01 19.34
N GLU A 621 6.22 -0.04 18.59
CA GLU A 621 7.56 -0.01 19.16
C GLU A 621 7.98 1.46 19.44
N PRO A 622 8.69 1.73 20.54
CA PRO A 622 9.29 3.04 20.74
C PRO A 622 10.41 3.30 19.71
N PRO A 623 10.72 4.57 19.44
CA PRO A 623 11.80 4.90 18.51
C PRO A 623 13.16 4.40 19.02
N THR A 624 13.96 3.80 18.13
CA THR A 624 15.33 3.36 18.45
C THR A 624 16.25 4.55 18.74
N ASN A 625 15.96 5.72 18.18
CA ASN A 625 16.67 6.97 18.43
C ASN A 625 15.68 8.14 18.40
N PRO A 626 15.09 8.51 19.56
CA PRO A 626 14.13 9.60 19.66
C PRO A 626 14.67 10.95 19.19
N GLU A 627 15.92 11.27 19.54
CA GLU A 627 16.57 12.52 19.17
C GLU A 627 16.75 12.62 17.65
N LEU A 628 17.11 11.53 16.99
CA LEU A 628 17.24 11.50 15.54
C LEU A 628 15.85 11.65 14.86
N LEU A 629 14.83 11.01 15.40
CA LEU A 629 13.46 11.14 14.88
C LEU A 629 13.00 12.60 14.95
N ASP A 630 13.20 13.26 16.08
CA ASP A 630 12.83 14.68 16.28
C ASP A 630 13.69 15.61 15.40
N PHE A 631 14.96 15.30 15.21
CA PHE A 631 15.84 16.02 14.29
C PHE A 631 15.31 15.93 12.84
N LEU A 632 15.01 14.73 12.34
CA LEU A 632 14.49 14.55 10.98
C LEU A 632 13.15 15.25 10.78
N ALA A 633 12.25 15.16 11.77
CA ALA A 633 10.97 15.86 11.77
C ALA A 633 11.16 17.40 11.74
N THR A 634 12.15 17.92 12.48
CA THR A 634 12.49 19.34 12.53
C THR A 634 13.07 19.81 11.19
N GLU A 635 14.01 19.06 10.60
CA GLU A 635 14.59 19.41 9.30
C GLU A 635 13.54 19.36 8.18
N LEU A 636 12.60 18.40 8.20
CA LEU A 636 11.50 18.36 7.25
C LEU A 636 10.60 19.61 7.34
N LYS A 637 10.25 20.06 8.56
CA LYS A 637 9.49 21.31 8.78
C LYS A 637 10.28 22.52 8.32
N LYS A 638 11.53 22.65 8.72
CA LYS A 638 12.43 23.77 8.39
C LYS A 638 12.66 23.93 6.89
N ASP A 639 12.73 22.84 6.15
CA ASP A 639 12.91 22.82 4.70
C ASP A 639 11.59 23.05 3.92
N GLY A 640 10.53 23.48 4.60
CA GLY A 640 9.22 23.78 4.00
C GLY A 640 8.53 22.51 3.52
N TRP A 641 8.67 21.43 4.29
CA TRP A 641 8.01 20.13 4.04
C TRP A 641 8.40 19.47 2.70
N ARG A 642 9.61 19.75 2.17
CA ARG A 642 10.10 19.22 0.90
C ARG A 642 10.93 17.96 1.10
N LEU A 643 10.55 16.89 0.41
CA LEU A 643 11.17 15.57 0.61
C LEU A 643 12.57 15.46 0.02
N LYS A 644 12.86 16.08 -1.13
CA LYS A 644 14.15 15.91 -1.81
C LYS A 644 15.34 16.35 -0.96
N LYS A 645 15.16 17.37 -0.14
CA LYS A 645 16.20 17.79 0.81
C LYS A 645 16.43 16.78 1.92
N LEU A 646 15.35 16.19 2.46
CA LEU A 646 15.44 15.14 3.48
C LEU A 646 16.12 13.89 2.90
N HIS A 647 15.75 13.47 1.71
CA HIS A 647 16.43 12.38 0.99
C HIS A 647 17.93 12.66 0.85
N ARG A 648 18.26 13.83 0.33
CA ARG A 648 19.66 14.23 0.16
C ARG A 648 20.43 14.17 1.49
N LEU A 649 19.86 14.70 2.55
CA LEU A 649 20.47 14.67 3.90
C LEU A 649 20.75 13.23 4.36
N ILE A 650 19.81 12.31 4.15
CA ILE A 650 19.92 10.90 4.54
C ILE A 650 20.96 10.18 3.67
N VAL A 651 20.82 10.23 2.34
CA VAL A 651 21.66 9.42 1.44
C VAL A 651 23.12 9.93 1.35
N THR A 652 23.40 11.18 1.77
CA THR A 652 24.77 11.70 1.87
C THR A 652 25.42 11.44 3.23
N SER A 653 24.69 10.90 4.22
CA SER A 653 25.22 10.55 5.53
C SER A 653 26.25 9.41 5.46
N THR A 654 27.11 9.32 6.45
CA THR A 654 28.03 8.19 6.62
C THR A 654 27.27 6.90 6.89
N ALA A 655 26.19 6.98 7.66
CA ALA A 655 25.29 5.86 7.94
C ALA A 655 24.76 5.20 6.67
N TYR A 656 24.45 5.99 5.64
CA TYR A 656 23.98 5.46 4.34
C TYR A 656 25.12 4.98 3.45
N ARG A 657 26.26 5.68 3.47
CA ARG A 657 27.41 5.43 2.57
C ARG A 657 28.33 4.30 3.04
N GLN A 658 28.21 3.87 4.29
CA GLN A 658 29.07 2.81 4.84
C GLN A 658 28.80 1.44 4.20
N SER A 659 29.80 0.55 4.33
CA SER A 659 29.69 -0.85 3.88
C SER A 659 28.69 -1.63 4.72
N SER A 660 28.03 -2.61 4.08
CA SER A 660 27.24 -3.64 4.73
C SER A 660 28.09 -4.72 5.40
N SER A 661 29.33 -4.88 4.93
CA SER A 661 30.28 -5.87 5.46
C SER A 661 30.85 -5.43 6.78
N ARG A 662 31.10 -6.40 7.67
CA ARG A 662 31.81 -6.22 8.91
C ARG A 662 33.23 -6.75 8.80
N SER A 663 34.20 -5.95 9.19
CA SER A 663 35.59 -6.44 9.37
C SER A 663 35.75 -7.05 10.77
N GLY A 664 35.93 -8.39 10.85
CA GLY A 664 36.28 -9.13 12.08
C GLY A 664 35.31 -10.27 12.46
N ASP A 665 35.86 -11.27 13.16
CA ASP A 665 35.24 -12.58 13.48
C ASP A 665 34.20 -12.61 14.63
N ARG A 666 33.51 -11.50 14.94
CA ARG A 666 32.60 -11.46 16.09
C ARG A 666 31.13 -11.49 15.72
N LEU A 667 30.65 -12.67 15.29
CA LEU A 667 29.23 -12.89 15.01
C LEU A 667 28.39 -13.16 16.28
N SER A 668 28.96 -13.76 17.33
CA SER A 668 28.21 -14.22 18.50
C SER A 668 28.01 -13.22 19.64
N SER A 669 28.66 -12.06 19.59
CA SER A 669 28.56 -11.00 20.64
C SER A 669 28.33 -9.60 20.06
N ASP A 670 27.69 -9.50 18.90
CA ASP A 670 27.45 -8.22 18.22
C ASP A 670 26.29 -7.46 18.86
N PRO A 671 26.52 -6.29 19.51
CA PRO A 671 25.46 -5.49 20.11
C PRO A 671 24.46 -4.93 19.08
N ASP A 672 24.83 -4.91 17.80
CA ASP A 672 23.98 -4.47 16.69
C ASP A 672 23.80 -5.59 15.65
N ALA A 673 23.55 -6.83 16.12
CA ALA A 673 23.37 -7.99 15.25
C ALA A 673 22.19 -7.81 14.30
N ASP A 674 21.10 -7.20 14.77
CA ASP A 674 19.87 -6.92 14.02
C ASP A 674 19.92 -5.61 13.19
N GLY A 675 21.03 -4.87 13.22
CA GLY A 675 21.25 -3.66 12.44
C GLY A 675 20.40 -2.45 12.83
N ARG A 676 19.79 -2.46 14.04
CA ARG A 676 18.92 -1.36 14.51
C ARG A 676 19.64 -0.05 14.75
N LEU A 677 20.93 -0.13 15.11
CA LEU A 677 21.74 1.03 15.45
C LEU A 677 22.53 1.57 14.24
N LEU A 678 22.46 0.91 13.11
CA LEU A 678 23.16 1.26 11.87
C LEU A 678 24.68 1.37 12.03
N SER A 679 25.28 0.47 12.80
CA SER A 679 26.75 0.33 12.85
C SER A 679 27.35 -0.14 11.52
N ARG A 680 26.51 -0.64 10.62
CA ARG A 680 26.76 -0.99 9.21
C ARG A 680 25.52 -0.68 8.38
N TYR A 681 25.65 -0.63 7.04
CA TYR A 681 24.47 -0.53 6.18
C TYR A 681 23.67 -1.85 6.22
N PRO A 682 22.35 -1.81 6.42
CA PRO A 682 21.55 -3.02 6.47
C PRO A 682 21.31 -3.58 5.07
N VAL A 683 21.70 -4.84 4.85
CA VAL A 683 21.34 -5.57 3.62
C VAL A 683 19.84 -5.89 3.65
N HIS A 684 19.14 -5.56 2.60
CA HIS A 684 17.70 -5.88 2.49
C HIS A 684 17.34 -6.31 1.06
N ARG A 685 16.30 -7.15 0.95
CA ARG A 685 15.80 -7.61 -0.34
C ARG A 685 15.09 -6.46 -1.04
N LEU A 686 15.28 -6.36 -2.35
CA LEU A 686 14.53 -5.44 -3.21
C LEU A 686 13.04 -5.78 -3.22
N GLU A 687 12.21 -4.78 -3.38
CA GLU A 687 10.77 -4.94 -3.53
C GLU A 687 10.42 -5.61 -4.87
N ALA A 688 9.31 -6.31 -4.91
CA ALA A 688 8.85 -7.10 -6.06
C ALA A 688 8.81 -6.28 -7.37
N GLU A 689 8.30 -5.05 -7.29
CA GLU A 689 8.23 -4.14 -8.44
C GLU A 689 9.63 -3.76 -8.95
N THR A 690 10.55 -3.50 -8.02
CA THR A 690 11.94 -3.17 -8.34
C THR A 690 12.66 -4.37 -8.97
N LEU A 691 12.40 -5.60 -8.48
CA LEU A 691 12.96 -6.83 -9.05
C LEU A 691 12.50 -7.04 -10.50
N ARG A 692 11.19 -6.87 -10.76
CA ARG A 692 10.66 -6.97 -12.12
C ARG A 692 11.24 -5.88 -13.03
N ASP A 693 11.23 -4.63 -12.57
CA ASP A 693 11.73 -3.49 -13.36
C ASP A 693 13.23 -3.61 -13.63
N ARG A 694 14.00 -4.16 -12.68
CA ARG A 694 15.43 -4.46 -12.85
C ARG A 694 15.68 -5.53 -13.92
N ALA A 695 14.86 -6.60 -13.95
CA ALA A 695 14.97 -7.63 -14.98
C ALA A 695 14.65 -7.06 -16.38
N LEU A 696 13.60 -6.24 -16.49
CA LEU A 696 13.26 -5.53 -17.72
C LEU A 696 14.37 -4.57 -18.18
N ALA A 697 15.01 -3.86 -17.24
CA ALA A 697 16.13 -2.95 -17.54
C ALA A 697 17.35 -3.73 -18.03
N ALA A 698 17.75 -4.81 -17.35
CA ALA A 698 18.88 -5.63 -17.73
C ALA A 698 18.72 -6.22 -19.14
N SER A 699 17.54 -6.73 -19.45
CA SER A 699 17.20 -7.31 -20.74
C SER A 699 17.06 -6.29 -21.89
N GLY A 700 16.87 -5.01 -21.55
CA GLY A 700 16.57 -3.94 -22.50
C GLY A 700 15.11 -3.90 -22.95
N HIS A 701 14.23 -4.63 -22.28
CA HIS A 701 12.80 -4.67 -22.56
C HIS A 701 12.02 -3.55 -21.82
N LEU A 702 12.65 -2.82 -20.91
CA LEU A 702 12.01 -1.74 -20.16
C LEU A 702 11.54 -0.61 -21.09
N GLU A 703 10.24 -0.36 -21.11
CA GLU A 703 9.64 0.75 -21.85
C GLU A 703 9.68 2.03 -21.00
N PRO A 704 10.28 3.13 -21.53
CA PRO A 704 10.40 4.40 -20.77
C PRO A 704 9.11 5.22 -20.73
N LYS A 705 7.98 4.66 -21.18
CA LYS A 705 6.70 5.37 -21.26
C LYS A 705 6.14 5.61 -19.85
N MET A 706 6.00 6.87 -19.47
CA MET A 706 5.36 7.30 -18.23
C MET A 706 3.87 7.59 -18.43
N TYR A 707 3.11 7.54 -17.33
CA TYR A 707 1.70 7.95 -17.22
C TYR A 707 0.71 7.13 -18.06
N GLY A 708 -0.58 7.44 -17.86
CA GLY A 708 -1.68 6.87 -18.64
C GLY A 708 -2.25 5.58 -18.02
N PRO A 709 -3.26 4.97 -18.66
CA PRO A 709 -3.94 3.79 -18.16
C PRO A 709 -3.00 2.65 -17.78
N ALA A 710 -3.40 1.86 -16.79
CA ALA A 710 -2.67 0.69 -16.35
C ALA A 710 -2.64 -0.39 -17.44
N VAL A 711 -1.55 -1.19 -17.46
CA VAL A 711 -1.45 -2.39 -18.29
C VAL A 711 -2.28 -3.49 -17.64
N GLU A 712 -3.13 -4.15 -18.41
CA GLU A 712 -3.99 -5.23 -17.93
C GLU A 712 -3.19 -6.44 -17.44
N VAL A 713 -3.82 -7.22 -16.58
CA VAL A 713 -3.31 -8.50 -16.08
C VAL A 713 -4.26 -9.62 -16.49
N ALA A 714 -3.73 -10.82 -16.67
CA ALA A 714 -4.52 -11.99 -17.03
C ALA A 714 -3.97 -13.24 -16.34
N ALA A 715 -4.86 -14.16 -15.97
CA ALA A 715 -4.46 -15.49 -15.55
C ALA A 715 -4.08 -16.32 -16.78
N ASP A 716 -2.98 -17.07 -16.68
CA ASP A 716 -2.61 -18.09 -17.65
C ASP A 716 -3.34 -19.41 -17.41
N ASP A 717 -3.07 -20.42 -18.24
CA ASP A 717 -3.70 -21.73 -18.15
C ASP A 717 -3.36 -22.49 -16.84
N THR A 718 -2.34 -22.07 -16.12
CA THR A 718 -1.95 -22.60 -14.80
C THR A 718 -2.60 -21.86 -13.64
N GLY A 719 -3.32 -20.77 -13.92
CA GLY A 719 -3.92 -19.88 -12.93
C GLY A 719 -2.95 -18.82 -12.38
N GLN A 720 -1.71 -18.72 -12.91
CA GLN A 720 -0.80 -17.63 -12.54
C GLN A 720 -1.24 -16.33 -13.22
N VAL A 721 -1.33 -15.28 -12.44
CA VAL A 721 -1.65 -13.94 -12.95
C VAL A 721 -0.36 -13.28 -13.45
N THR A 722 -0.36 -12.91 -14.73
CA THR A 722 0.77 -12.29 -15.44
C THR A 722 0.38 -10.95 -16.05
N VAL A 723 1.37 -10.17 -16.48
CA VAL A 723 1.15 -8.91 -17.19
C VAL A 723 0.74 -9.20 -18.62
N ALA A 724 -0.42 -8.70 -19.04
CA ALA A 724 -0.97 -8.98 -20.37
C ALA A 724 -0.06 -8.44 -21.49
N GLY A 725 0.05 -9.22 -22.58
CA GLY A 725 0.84 -8.86 -23.75
C GLY A 725 2.35 -8.77 -23.51
N ASN A 726 2.83 -9.31 -22.40
CA ASN A 726 4.25 -9.25 -22.00
C ASN A 726 4.84 -7.83 -22.10
N SER A 727 4.09 -6.82 -21.61
CA SER A 727 4.49 -5.42 -21.67
C SER A 727 5.74 -5.13 -20.84
N GLY A 728 6.69 -4.41 -21.44
CA GLY A 728 7.90 -3.90 -20.78
C GLY A 728 7.69 -2.65 -19.92
N ARG A 729 6.46 -2.17 -19.70
CA ARG A 729 6.21 -1.01 -18.86
C ARG A 729 6.59 -1.29 -17.40
N ARG A 730 7.04 -0.24 -16.70
CA ARG A 730 7.37 -0.31 -15.27
C ARG A 730 6.20 -0.84 -14.45
N SER A 731 6.53 -1.56 -13.40
CA SER A 731 5.57 -2.22 -12.50
C SER A 731 4.55 -1.28 -11.87
N ILE A 732 4.89 0.00 -11.66
CA ILE A 732 3.95 1.01 -11.18
C ILE A 732 2.77 1.24 -12.15
N TYR A 733 2.92 0.92 -13.42
CA TYR A 733 1.88 1.04 -14.46
C TYR A 733 1.14 -0.28 -14.74
N VAL A 734 1.46 -1.35 -14.03
CA VAL A 734 0.71 -2.62 -14.11
C VAL A 734 -0.53 -2.51 -13.22
N LYS A 735 -1.66 -2.99 -13.73
CA LYS A 735 -2.95 -2.96 -13.04
C LYS A 735 -2.86 -3.68 -11.69
N GLN A 736 -3.25 -2.98 -10.65
CA GLN A 736 -3.32 -3.53 -9.30
C GLN A 736 -4.76 -3.93 -8.97
N LYS A 737 -5.12 -5.16 -9.32
CA LYS A 737 -6.43 -5.72 -9.04
C LYS A 737 -6.38 -6.56 -7.77
N ARG A 738 -7.26 -6.26 -6.81
CA ARG A 738 -7.26 -6.90 -5.49
C ARG A 738 -7.49 -8.41 -5.56
N SER A 739 -8.41 -8.84 -6.42
CA SER A 739 -8.72 -10.27 -6.64
C SER A 739 -7.74 -11.01 -7.55
N GLN A 740 -6.89 -10.29 -8.31
CA GLN A 740 -5.98 -10.85 -9.30
C GLN A 740 -4.61 -10.16 -9.24
N PRO A 741 -3.90 -10.22 -8.11
CA PRO A 741 -2.56 -9.65 -8.02
C PRO A 741 -1.57 -10.48 -8.86
N VAL A 742 -0.57 -9.82 -9.45
CA VAL A 742 0.46 -10.48 -10.27
C VAL A 742 1.24 -11.49 -9.42
N SER A 743 1.26 -12.77 -9.84
CA SER A 743 1.81 -13.88 -9.06
C SER A 743 3.28 -13.70 -8.69
N LEU A 744 4.12 -13.20 -9.61
CA LEU A 744 5.52 -12.85 -9.32
C LEU A 744 5.62 -11.82 -8.18
N MET A 745 4.79 -10.78 -8.21
CA MET A 745 4.84 -9.73 -7.19
C MET A 745 4.41 -10.24 -5.83
N VAL A 746 3.36 -11.07 -5.76
CA VAL A 746 2.90 -11.69 -4.50
C VAL A 746 3.97 -12.63 -3.93
N ALA A 747 4.61 -13.44 -4.79
CA ALA A 747 5.68 -14.32 -4.36
C ALA A 747 6.86 -13.57 -3.72
N PHE A 748 7.08 -12.30 -4.10
CA PHE A 748 8.09 -11.41 -3.54
C PHE A 748 7.51 -10.35 -2.60
N ASP A 749 6.43 -10.70 -1.89
CA ASP A 749 5.82 -9.92 -0.80
C ASP A 749 5.27 -8.54 -1.20
N ALA A 750 4.86 -8.35 -2.46
CA ALA A 750 4.04 -7.20 -2.78
C ALA A 750 2.71 -7.28 -2.01
N PRO A 751 2.25 -6.20 -1.38
CA PRO A 751 1.05 -6.24 -0.58
C PRO A 751 -0.20 -6.46 -1.45
N VAL A 752 -1.11 -7.31 -0.98
CA VAL A 752 -2.49 -7.37 -1.47
C VAL A 752 -3.28 -6.31 -0.69
N MET A 753 -3.82 -5.33 -1.40
CA MET A 753 -4.42 -4.13 -0.78
C MET A 753 -5.84 -4.41 -0.30
N GLU A 754 -6.00 -5.00 0.89
CA GLU A 754 -7.31 -5.07 1.54
C GLU A 754 -7.76 -3.68 2.01
N THR A 755 -6.91 -2.98 2.77
CA THR A 755 -7.14 -1.57 3.17
C THR A 755 -5.96 -0.71 2.70
N ASN A 756 -4.83 -0.75 3.44
CA ASN A 756 -3.56 -0.11 3.10
C ASN A 756 -2.39 -0.90 3.68
N CYS A 757 -1.17 -0.59 3.25
CA CYS A 757 0.05 -1.22 3.76
C CYS A 757 0.97 -0.15 4.36
N GLU A 758 1.08 -0.09 5.68
CA GLU A 758 1.95 0.84 6.38
C GLU A 758 3.42 0.42 6.33
N ARG A 759 3.68 -0.88 6.25
CA ARG A 759 5.00 -1.47 6.16
C ARG A 759 4.93 -2.82 5.45
N ARG A 760 5.78 -3.02 4.46
CA ARG A 760 5.94 -4.32 3.81
C ARG A 760 6.72 -5.27 4.72
N THR A 761 6.32 -6.53 4.74
CA THR A 761 7.13 -7.63 5.29
C THR A 761 8.04 -8.18 4.20
N SER A 762 9.14 -8.80 4.58
CA SER A 762 10.03 -9.50 3.66
C SER A 762 10.24 -10.92 4.17
N ALA A 763 9.80 -11.90 3.39
CA ALA A 763 9.94 -13.31 3.68
C ALA A 763 11.01 -13.94 2.77
N THR A 764 11.61 -15.03 3.20
CA THR A 764 12.47 -15.88 2.36
C THR A 764 11.87 -17.27 2.35
N VAL A 765 11.24 -17.62 1.23
CA VAL A 765 10.49 -18.86 1.08
C VAL A 765 10.88 -19.60 -0.22
N ALA A 766 10.75 -20.91 -0.23
CA ALA A 766 11.13 -21.75 -1.37
C ALA A 766 10.38 -21.39 -2.68
N THR A 767 9.16 -20.90 -2.57
CA THR A 767 8.36 -20.47 -3.73
C THR A 767 9.00 -19.34 -4.52
N GLN A 768 9.80 -18.48 -3.89
CA GLN A 768 10.56 -17.41 -4.56
C GLN A 768 11.62 -18.01 -5.49
N SER A 769 12.43 -18.95 -4.99
CA SER A 769 13.42 -19.64 -5.81
C SER A 769 12.78 -20.41 -6.96
N LEU A 770 11.66 -21.11 -6.71
CA LEU A 770 10.92 -21.81 -7.75
C LEU A 770 10.37 -20.85 -8.81
N MET A 771 9.88 -19.69 -8.42
CA MET A 771 9.39 -18.65 -9.34
C MET A 771 10.53 -18.08 -10.21
N LEU A 772 11.73 -17.89 -9.66
CA LEU A 772 12.89 -17.42 -10.42
C LEU A 772 13.43 -18.47 -11.38
N LEU A 773 13.38 -19.76 -11.01
CA LEU A 773 13.89 -20.86 -11.83
C LEU A 773 12.90 -21.29 -12.92
N ASN A 774 11.59 -21.26 -12.64
CA ASN A 774 10.57 -21.83 -13.51
C ASN A 774 9.60 -20.79 -14.09
N GLY A 775 9.63 -19.55 -13.60
CA GLY A 775 8.72 -18.49 -14.06
C GLY A 775 9.05 -18.03 -15.49
N GLN A 776 8.07 -18.11 -16.38
CA GLN A 776 8.23 -17.75 -17.80
C GLN A 776 8.78 -16.34 -18.00
N PHE A 777 8.34 -15.38 -17.16
CA PHE A 777 8.83 -14.00 -17.21
C PHE A 777 10.36 -13.93 -17.13
N LEU A 778 10.98 -14.61 -16.14
CA LEU A 778 12.43 -14.52 -15.96
C LEU A 778 13.20 -15.27 -17.04
N ILE A 779 12.65 -16.37 -17.53
CA ILE A 779 13.21 -17.14 -18.66
C ILE A 779 13.22 -16.25 -19.92
N ASP A 780 12.12 -15.56 -20.20
CA ASP A 780 12.02 -14.67 -21.36
C ASP A 780 13.00 -13.49 -21.26
N GLU A 781 13.09 -12.85 -20.07
CA GLU A 781 13.98 -11.72 -19.86
C GLU A 781 15.47 -12.14 -19.91
N ALA A 782 15.81 -13.34 -19.42
CA ALA A 782 17.15 -13.90 -19.56
C ALA A 782 17.51 -14.18 -21.04
N GLY A 783 16.56 -14.70 -21.83
CA GLY A 783 16.73 -14.87 -23.27
C GLY A 783 16.95 -13.54 -24.00
N ARG A 784 16.18 -12.48 -23.64
CA ARG A 784 16.39 -11.12 -24.19
C ARG A 784 17.74 -10.53 -23.79
N LEU A 785 18.17 -10.72 -22.54
CA LEU A 785 19.49 -10.30 -22.06
C LEU A 785 20.61 -10.95 -22.87
N ALA A 786 20.51 -12.26 -23.14
CA ALA A 786 21.45 -12.99 -23.98
C ALA A 786 21.46 -12.47 -25.44
N ALA A 787 20.29 -12.18 -26.00
CA ALA A 787 20.14 -11.60 -27.32
C ALA A 787 20.79 -10.19 -27.39
N ARG A 788 20.49 -9.31 -26.41
CA ARG A 788 21.08 -7.97 -26.27
C ARG A 788 22.62 -8.03 -26.21
N ALA A 789 23.16 -8.94 -25.40
CA ALA A 789 24.62 -9.13 -25.30
C ALA A 789 25.26 -9.69 -26.58
N SER A 790 24.45 -10.27 -27.46
CA SER A 790 24.88 -10.87 -28.72
C SER A 790 24.77 -9.93 -29.91
N GLU A 791 24.23 -8.72 -29.75
CA GLU A 791 24.19 -7.70 -30.79
C GLU A 791 25.61 -7.30 -31.27
N ALA A 792 25.75 -6.95 -32.54
CA ALA A 792 27.04 -6.63 -33.14
C ALA A 792 27.79 -5.48 -32.44
N ASN A 793 27.06 -4.49 -31.94
CA ASN A 793 27.59 -3.33 -31.26
C ASN A 793 27.70 -3.49 -29.73
N ALA A 794 27.17 -4.59 -29.17
CA ALA A 794 27.22 -4.84 -27.73
C ALA A 794 28.66 -5.13 -27.30
N LYS A 795 29.18 -4.37 -26.35
CA LYS A 795 30.49 -4.58 -25.75
C LYS A 795 30.46 -4.25 -24.27
N PRO A 796 31.29 -4.91 -23.46
CA PRO A 796 31.43 -4.53 -22.06
C PRO A 796 32.02 -3.11 -21.97
N ILE A 797 31.61 -2.36 -21.00
CA ILE A 797 31.97 -0.97 -20.75
C ILE A 797 32.84 -0.85 -19.50
N LEU A 798 32.54 -1.66 -18.50
CA LEU A 798 33.21 -1.68 -17.21
C LEU A 798 34.39 -2.68 -17.18
N THR A 799 34.34 -3.73 -18.01
CA THR A 799 35.38 -4.77 -18.08
C THR A 799 36.41 -4.40 -19.14
N SER A 800 37.69 -4.37 -18.75
CA SER A 800 38.74 -4.01 -19.71
C SER A 800 38.91 -5.06 -20.80
N PRO A 801 39.26 -4.64 -22.04
CA PRO A 801 39.50 -5.57 -23.16
C PRO A 801 40.63 -6.59 -22.87
N GLU A 802 41.63 -6.19 -22.07
CA GLU A 802 42.73 -7.07 -21.67
C GLU A 802 42.27 -8.21 -20.79
N VAL A 803 41.38 -7.96 -19.82
CA VAL A 803 40.75 -9.00 -18.97
C VAL A 803 39.91 -9.95 -19.80
N VAL A 804 39.08 -9.42 -20.70
CA VAL A 804 38.28 -10.23 -21.61
C VAL A 804 39.18 -11.13 -22.47
N ALA A 805 40.23 -10.58 -23.08
CA ALA A 805 41.18 -11.32 -23.93
C ALA A 805 42.00 -12.36 -23.13
N LYS A 806 42.41 -12.02 -21.92
CA LYS A 806 43.15 -12.95 -21.04
C LYS A 806 42.31 -14.16 -20.67
N VAL A 807 41.08 -13.96 -20.21
CA VAL A 807 40.18 -15.03 -19.79
C VAL A 807 39.69 -15.86 -21.00
N ALA A 808 39.44 -15.24 -22.14
CA ALA A 808 39.06 -15.94 -23.38
C ALA A 808 40.10 -17.00 -23.79
N LYS A 809 41.39 -16.73 -23.56
CA LYS A 809 42.49 -17.67 -23.86
C LYS A 809 42.57 -18.84 -22.87
N GLN A 810 42.07 -18.70 -21.68
CA GLN A 810 42.08 -19.74 -20.65
C GLN A 810 41.02 -20.81 -20.98
N GLY A 811 41.46 -22.06 -21.26
CA GLY A 811 40.54 -23.17 -21.49
C GLY A 811 39.86 -23.22 -22.89
N ALA A 812 40.33 -22.46 -23.86
CA ALA A 812 39.88 -22.57 -25.25
C ALA A 812 40.22 -23.96 -25.81
N THR A 813 39.26 -24.88 -25.80
CA THR A 813 39.40 -26.29 -26.23
C THR A 813 38.63 -26.58 -27.52
N VAL A 814 37.83 -25.62 -28.03
CA VAL A 814 37.01 -25.83 -29.23
C VAL A 814 37.53 -24.96 -30.35
N ALA A 815 37.97 -25.55 -31.43
CA ALA A 815 38.56 -24.88 -32.60
C ALA A 815 37.63 -23.85 -33.31
N ASN A 816 36.32 -23.84 -33.00
CA ASN A 816 35.32 -22.94 -33.57
C ASN A 816 34.58 -22.15 -32.48
N GLU A 817 35.18 -21.84 -31.35
CA GLU A 817 34.57 -20.96 -30.34
C GLU A 817 34.41 -19.53 -30.91
N PRO A 818 33.21 -18.95 -30.86
CA PRO A 818 33.06 -17.56 -31.28
C PRO A 818 34.05 -16.67 -30.51
N GLY A 819 34.94 -15.95 -31.19
CA GLY A 819 35.99 -15.14 -30.57
C GLY A 819 35.47 -14.00 -29.68
N ASP A 820 34.15 -13.83 -29.60
CA ASP A 820 33.45 -12.83 -28.80
C ASP A 820 32.63 -13.42 -27.62
N LEU A 821 32.72 -14.75 -27.34
CA LEU A 821 31.94 -15.38 -26.26
C LEU A 821 32.23 -14.75 -24.89
N ALA A 822 33.52 -14.55 -24.55
CA ALA A 822 33.93 -13.87 -23.31
C ALA A 822 33.40 -12.43 -23.22
N ARG A 823 33.36 -11.70 -24.35
CA ARG A 823 32.75 -10.36 -24.45
C ARG A 823 31.28 -10.40 -24.13
N ARG A 824 30.52 -11.35 -24.67
CA ARG A 824 29.08 -11.50 -24.44
C ARG A 824 28.81 -11.82 -22.97
N VAL A 825 29.56 -12.73 -22.37
CA VAL A 825 29.47 -13.09 -20.96
C VAL A 825 29.74 -11.88 -20.07
N ALA A 826 30.80 -11.09 -20.33
CA ALA A 826 31.09 -9.87 -19.59
C ALA A 826 29.95 -8.84 -19.71
N THR A 827 29.38 -8.69 -20.92
CA THR A 827 28.25 -7.79 -21.17
C THR A 827 27.00 -8.22 -20.37
N ILE A 828 26.69 -9.52 -20.28
CA ILE A 828 25.57 -10.05 -19.45
C ILE A 828 25.78 -9.69 -17.99
N TRP A 829 26.99 -9.88 -17.46
CA TRP A 829 27.33 -9.50 -16.07
C TRP A 829 27.11 -8.02 -15.81
N GLU A 830 27.63 -7.14 -16.67
CA GLU A 830 27.50 -5.70 -16.50
C GLU A 830 26.05 -5.23 -16.53
N ARG A 831 25.22 -5.82 -17.41
CA ARG A 831 23.80 -5.50 -17.49
C ARG A 831 22.99 -6.04 -16.31
N ALA A 832 23.33 -7.23 -15.80
CA ALA A 832 22.66 -7.83 -14.64
C ALA A 832 23.00 -7.10 -13.32
N TYR A 833 24.30 -6.80 -13.11
CA TYR A 833 24.78 -6.31 -11.81
C TYR A 833 25.29 -4.88 -11.80
N SER A 834 25.34 -4.22 -12.96
CA SER A 834 25.90 -2.86 -13.09
C SER A 834 27.35 -2.77 -12.57
N ARG A 835 28.13 -3.85 -12.69
CA ARG A 835 29.55 -3.92 -12.37
C ARG A 835 30.31 -4.86 -13.30
N ALA A 836 31.62 -4.68 -13.37
CA ALA A 836 32.45 -5.66 -14.05
C ALA A 836 32.49 -6.98 -13.26
N PRO A 837 32.51 -8.15 -13.95
CA PRO A 837 32.90 -9.41 -13.31
C PRO A 837 34.39 -9.38 -12.94
N SER A 838 34.77 -10.05 -11.86
CA SER A 838 36.15 -10.39 -11.58
C SER A 838 36.67 -11.41 -12.63
N GLU A 839 38.00 -11.56 -12.76
CA GLU A 839 38.57 -12.57 -13.65
C GLU A 839 38.06 -13.99 -13.35
N ALA A 840 37.89 -14.33 -12.05
CA ALA A 840 37.39 -15.63 -11.60
C ALA A 840 35.91 -15.82 -11.99
N GLU A 841 35.06 -14.82 -11.78
CA GLU A 841 33.63 -14.86 -12.14
C GLU A 841 33.44 -14.98 -13.66
N LEU A 842 34.24 -14.22 -14.43
CA LEU A 842 34.21 -14.28 -15.89
C LEU A 842 34.66 -15.67 -16.39
N ALA A 843 35.74 -16.22 -15.81
CA ALA A 843 36.26 -17.54 -16.17
C ALA A 843 35.24 -18.65 -15.82
N MET A 844 34.65 -18.59 -14.64
CA MET A 844 33.61 -19.54 -14.20
C MET A 844 32.38 -19.49 -15.13
N SER A 845 31.89 -18.30 -15.44
CA SER A 845 30.73 -18.11 -16.31
C SER A 845 31.00 -18.58 -17.73
N LEU A 846 32.21 -18.35 -18.23
CA LEU A 846 32.62 -18.82 -19.54
C LEU A 846 32.73 -20.35 -19.56
N GLY A 847 33.25 -20.97 -18.50
CA GLY A 847 33.25 -22.42 -18.29
C GLY A 847 31.84 -23.01 -18.35
N PHE A 848 30.90 -22.42 -17.59
CA PHE A 848 29.51 -22.83 -17.60
C PHE A 848 28.90 -22.82 -19.01
N VAL A 849 29.09 -21.76 -19.77
CA VAL A 849 28.55 -21.66 -21.14
C VAL A 849 29.21 -22.68 -22.05
N ARG A 850 30.53 -22.92 -21.95
CA ARG A 850 31.26 -23.94 -22.73
C ARG A 850 30.79 -25.35 -22.44
N ASP A 851 30.56 -25.67 -21.17
CA ASP A 851 30.09 -27.01 -20.78
C ASP A 851 28.65 -27.24 -21.26
N HIS A 852 27.81 -26.22 -21.20
CA HIS A 852 26.46 -26.28 -21.77
C HIS A 852 26.46 -26.51 -23.27
N LEU A 853 27.38 -25.90 -24.02
CA LEU A 853 27.53 -26.11 -25.46
C LEU A 853 27.99 -27.55 -25.80
N LYS A 854 28.74 -28.23 -24.90
CA LYS A 854 29.17 -29.63 -25.05
C LYS A 854 28.08 -30.61 -24.69
N SER A 855 27.21 -30.33 -23.73
CA SER A 855 26.19 -31.25 -23.21
C SER A 855 25.13 -31.68 -24.22
N GLY A 856 24.98 -30.93 -25.30
CA GLY A 856 23.97 -31.21 -26.34
C GLY A 856 22.52 -30.94 -25.88
N GLU A 857 22.33 -30.16 -24.83
CA GLU A 857 20.99 -29.80 -24.32
C GLU A 857 20.09 -29.13 -25.38
N PRO A 858 18.76 -29.30 -25.28
CA PRO A 858 17.83 -28.75 -26.27
C PRO A 858 17.94 -27.23 -26.30
N VAL A 859 17.76 -26.62 -27.46
CA VAL A 859 17.66 -25.16 -27.61
C VAL A 859 16.33 -24.66 -27.08
N ALA A 860 16.27 -23.38 -26.73
CA ALA A 860 15.07 -22.72 -26.26
C ALA A 860 13.90 -22.84 -27.27
N PRO A 861 12.64 -22.90 -26.82
CA PRO A 861 11.48 -23.00 -27.70
C PRO A 861 11.48 -21.92 -28.79
N GLY A 862 11.14 -22.33 -30.03
CA GLY A 862 11.12 -21.44 -31.19
C GLY A 862 12.46 -21.28 -31.91
N LEU A 863 13.58 -21.82 -31.38
CA LEU A 863 14.89 -21.80 -32.01
C LEU A 863 15.18 -23.13 -32.70
N LYS A 864 16.03 -23.13 -33.72
CA LYS A 864 16.43 -24.32 -34.46
C LYS A 864 17.70 -24.91 -33.87
N ALA A 865 17.65 -26.19 -33.43
CA ALA A 865 18.75 -26.90 -32.76
C ALA A 865 19.99 -27.12 -33.65
N ASP A 866 19.82 -27.14 -34.95
CA ASP A 866 20.86 -27.33 -35.95
C ASP A 866 21.73 -26.09 -36.20
N GLN A 867 21.34 -24.93 -35.66
CA GLN A 867 22.08 -23.68 -35.82
C GLN A 867 22.98 -23.40 -34.60
N PRO A 868 24.32 -23.39 -34.77
CA PRO A 868 25.27 -23.14 -33.67
C PRO A 868 25.00 -21.83 -32.90
N ALA A 869 24.55 -20.78 -33.61
CA ALA A 869 24.20 -19.50 -33.01
C ALA A 869 23.05 -19.61 -32.02
N HIS A 870 22.06 -20.46 -32.27
CA HIS A 870 20.91 -20.66 -31.38
C HIS A 870 21.32 -21.42 -30.10
N ARG A 871 22.25 -22.37 -30.19
CA ARG A 871 22.81 -23.08 -29.04
C ARG A 871 23.59 -22.13 -28.13
N VAL A 872 24.39 -21.24 -28.73
CA VAL A 872 25.11 -20.19 -27.96
C VAL A 872 24.12 -19.26 -27.27
N LEU A 873 23.07 -18.82 -27.95
CA LEU A 873 22.05 -17.94 -27.39
C LEU A 873 21.32 -18.62 -26.20
N THR A 874 20.98 -19.90 -26.31
CA THR A 874 20.36 -20.68 -25.23
C THR A 874 21.30 -20.80 -24.02
N ALA A 875 22.57 -21.15 -24.23
CA ALA A 875 23.55 -21.25 -23.15
C ALA A 875 23.78 -19.91 -22.42
N LEU A 876 23.82 -18.80 -23.16
CA LEU A 876 23.90 -17.45 -22.60
C LEU A 876 22.59 -17.06 -21.88
N GLY A 877 21.43 -17.52 -22.36
CA GLY A 877 20.15 -17.34 -21.68
C GLY A 877 20.11 -18.02 -20.31
N HIS A 878 20.59 -19.27 -20.22
CA HIS A 878 20.69 -19.99 -18.93
C HIS A 878 21.67 -19.30 -17.96
N LEU A 879 22.80 -18.78 -18.46
CA LEU A 879 23.69 -17.94 -17.65
C LEU A 879 22.95 -16.69 -17.17
N GLY A 880 22.27 -15.99 -18.06
CA GLY A 880 21.48 -14.81 -17.74
C GLY A 880 20.45 -15.11 -16.63
N GLN A 881 19.72 -16.23 -16.74
CA GLN A 881 18.75 -16.66 -15.73
C GLN A 881 19.42 -16.93 -14.39
N ALA A 882 20.55 -17.63 -14.37
CA ALA A 882 21.30 -17.88 -13.14
C ALA A 882 21.71 -16.58 -12.43
N LEU A 883 22.17 -15.57 -13.20
CA LEU A 883 22.53 -14.26 -12.65
C LEU A 883 21.30 -13.50 -12.13
N LEU A 884 20.21 -13.45 -12.91
CA LEU A 884 18.97 -12.78 -12.52
C LEU A 884 18.27 -13.44 -11.30
N ALA A 885 18.56 -14.72 -11.03
CA ALA A 885 18.04 -15.47 -9.88
C ALA A 885 18.96 -15.44 -8.65
N SER A 886 20.12 -14.78 -8.73
CA SER A 886 21.10 -14.75 -7.65
C SER A 886 20.78 -13.74 -6.54
N ASN A 887 21.38 -13.93 -5.36
CA ASN A 887 21.23 -12.97 -4.26
C ASN A 887 21.75 -11.58 -4.62
N GLU A 888 22.81 -11.44 -5.41
CA GLU A 888 23.33 -10.14 -5.84
C GLU A 888 22.32 -9.38 -6.71
N PHE A 889 21.47 -10.10 -7.42
CA PHE A 889 20.37 -9.48 -8.15
C PHE A 889 19.18 -9.12 -7.25
N LEU A 890 18.91 -9.91 -6.22
CA LEU A 890 17.72 -9.77 -5.36
C LEU A 890 17.88 -8.78 -4.22
N TYR A 891 19.12 -8.52 -3.77
CA TYR A 891 19.40 -7.72 -2.58
C TYR A 891 20.15 -6.44 -2.93
N ILE A 892 19.96 -5.45 -2.06
CA ILE A 892 20.74 -4.22 -2.01
C ILE A 892 21.62 -4.24 -0.77
N ASP A 893 22.88 -3.88 -0.95
CA ASP A 893 23.92 -3.88 0.09
C ASP A 893 24.62 -2.51 0.20
#